data_c9fdefb395286a47ae90f4afa041dfa2
#
_entry.id   c9fdefb395286a47ae90f4afa041dfa2
#
_cell.length_a   1.000
_cell.length_b   1.000
_cell.length_c   1.000
_cell.angle_alpha   90.00
_cell.angle_beta   90.00
_cell.angle_gamma   90.00
#
_symmetry.space_group_name_H-M   'P 1'
#
loop_
_entity.id
_entity.type
_entity.pdbx_description
1 polymer ?
#
loop_
_entity_poly.entity_id
_entity_poly.type
_entity_poly.pdbx_seq_one_letter_code
_entity_poly.pdbx_strand_id
1 'polypeptide(L)'
;MKYVNAPVIKKDAMALVTGQPVYMDDVAPKNCLIVKVLRSPHAHALIREIRTDSAEKVEGIACILTYRDVPKRRFTMAGQTYPEPSPYDRYILEQRVRFVGDPVAIVAGDTEKAVDLALKRIKVTYEVLDAVLDFHTAMDNPVLVHPEDDWQSLCPVGADNKRNLCASGSEEEGDVEAVLADCEIQMDEVYHVKAVQQSMMETFRTCTYLDTYGRINVLSSTQIPFHVRRIVANALDIPKSKVRVIKPRIGGGFGAKQTVVTEIYPAIVTLKTGKPAKMIYTREESMIASSPRHEMEVRVRLGANRDGRIRAIEVHTLSNTGAYGEHGPTTVGLSGHKSIPMYRTEAFRFQYEVVYTNRMSAGAYRGYGATQGIFAVESTVNKLAAKLGMDPVALRRMNIIHEGDIMPAYYGETASSCHLEQCLNRAAAMIGWEEKGLRTVMPDGKIRGRGVAMAMQGSAISNCDVGSVTVKLSDEGTYNIIVGCTDMGTGCDTIIAQFAADVLETSIDNIAVYGVDTDTSPYDSGSYASSTTYLTGMAAVRACEQLKERILALAADKMQREASELCFDGEKVFDEKDGAQMSLFDIATASMCNNEISLEVTYSHSSPVSPPPFMAACAEVEIDPETGAVELLDYTACVDCGTVVNTNLARVQTEGGLLQGIGMTLYEDIWYNEKGKNLSNSFLQYKIPSRLDADKIRVEFDSSYESTGPFGAKSIGEVVINTPAPAITNAIYQAVGVWIDELPATPEKILRGMKVI
;
A
#
# COMPACT_ATOMS: atom_id res chain seq x y z
N MET A 1 -10.47 6.12 -28.81
CA MET A 1 -10.46 6.44 -27.37
C MET A 1 -10.64 7.94 -27.20
N LYS A 2 -11.59 8.36 -26.39
CA LYS A 2 -11.91 9.75 -26.12
C LYS A 2 -11.50 10.16 -24.70
N TYR A 3 -11.59 9.21 -23.78
CA TYR A 3 -11.39 9.45 -22.35
C TYR A 3 -10.14 8.79 -21.78
N VAL A 4 -9.75 7.60 -22.25
CA VAL A 4 -8.47 6.98 -21.89
C VAL A 4 -7.33 7.81 -22.48
N ASN A 5 -6.29 8.02 -21.67
CA ASN A 5 -5.17 8.92 -21.94
C ASN A 5 -5.54 10.43 -21.96
N ALA A 6 -6.61 10.80 -21.27
CA ALA A 6 -7.07 12.20 -21.15
C ALA A 6 -7.05 12.71 -19.70
N PRO A 7 -6.82 14.00 -19.47
CA PRO A 7 -6.80 14.60 -18.14
C PRO A 7 -8.24 14.88 -17.60
N VAL A 8 -9.04 13.85 -17.47
CA VAL A 8 -10.41 13.96 -16.99
C VAL A 8 -10.42 14.44 -15.53
N ILE A 9 -11.29 15.40 -15.21
CA ILE A 9 -11.47 15.88 -13.83
C ILE A 9 -12.05 14.75 -12.98
N LYS A 10 -11.52 14.59 -11.77
CA LYS A 10 -11.98 13.61 -10.80
C LYS A 10 -13.48 13.76 -10.54
N LYS A 11 -14.26 12.67 -10.66
CA LYS A 11 -15.73 12.70 -10.58
C LYS A 11 -16.29 13.30 -9.28
N ASP A 12 -15.58 13.13 -8.17
CA ASP A 12 -15.95 13.67 -6.86
C ASP A 12 -15.26 15.01 -6.52
N ALA A 13 -14.52 15.62 -7.45
CA ALA A 13 -13.74 16.82 -7.21
C ALA A 13 -14.58 17.95 -6.61
N MET A 14 -15.77 18.22 -7.16
CA MET A 14 -16.65 19.28 -6.67
C MET A 14 -17.12 19.02 -5.24
N ALA A 15 -17.50 17.80 -4.91
CA ALA A 15 -17.90 17.43 -3.56
C ALA A 15 -16.78 17.68 -2.55
N LEU A 16 -15.54 17.31 -2.91
CA LEU A 16 -14.36 17.47 -2.04
C LEU A 16 -13.99 18.95 -1.85
N VAL A 17 -13.93 19.75 -2.93
CA VAL A 17 -13.50 21.16 -2.82
C VAL A 17 -14.57 22.09 -2.25
N THR A 18 -15.85 21.68 -2.29
CA THR A 18 -16.95 22.43 -1.68
C THR A 18 -17.31 21.96 -0.28
N GLY A 19 -16.60 20.98 0.26
CA GLY A 19 -16.78 20.49 1.63
C GLY A 19 -18.08 19.72 1.86
N GLN A 20 -18.55 18.96 0.86
CA GLN A 20 -19.71 18.09 1.04
C GLN A 20 -19.41 16.98 2.07
N PRO A 21 -20.41 16.55 2.87
CA PRO A 21 -20.23 15.51 3.86
C PRO A 21 -20.07 14.14 3.18
N VAL A 22 -18.84 13.63 3.10
CA VAL A 22 -18.50 12.40 2.37
C VAL A 22 -17.65 11.42 3.17
N TYR A 23 -17.00 11.90 4.25
CA TYR A 23 -16.13 11.06 5.09
C TYR A 23 -16.91 10.36 6.20
N MET A 24 -16.29 9.37 6.85
CA MET A 24 -16.95 8.51 7.84
C MET A 24 -17.67 9.32 8.96
N ASP A 25 -17.01 10.33 9.52
CA ASP A 25 -17.59 11.10 10.63
C ASP A 25 -18.73 12.03 10.18
N ASP A 26 -18.70 12.44 8.90
CA ASP A 26 -19.77 13.27 8.31
C ASP A 26 -21.09 12.51 8.15
N VAL A 27 -20.99 11.20 7.81
CA VAL A 27 -22.14 10.35 7.46
C VAL A 27 -22.52 9.37 8.58
N ALA A 28 -21.76 9.35 9.67
CA ALA A 28 -22.06 8.50 10.84
C ALA A 28 -23.43 8.89 11.48
N PRO A 29 -24.17 7.91 12.04
CA PRO A 29 -25.37 8.20 12.81
C PRO A 29 -25.12 9.20 13.92
N LYS A 30 -26.10 10.07 14.17
CA LYS A 30 -26.06 10.98 15.32
C LYS A 30 -26.20 10.17 16.62
N ASN A 31 -25.66 10.70 17.73
CA ASN A 31 -25.72 10.08 19.07
C ASN A 31 -24.99 8.73 19.19
N CYS A 32 -23.88 8.56 18.44
CA CYS A 32 -22.99 7.42 18.65
C CYS A 32 -22.31 7.49 20.03
N LEU A 33 -22.16 6.34 20.67
CA LEU A 33 -21.24 6.20 21.80
C LEU A 33 -19.81 6.48 21.30
N ILE A 34 -19.07 7.24 22.09
CA ILE A 34 -17.63 7.45 21.86
C ILE A 34 -16.87 6.27 22.45
N VAL A 35 -16.04 5.64 21.64
CA VAL A 35 -15.22 4.49 22.04
C VAL A 35 -13.76 4.90 22.09
N LYS A 36 -13.09 4.64 23.21
CA LYS A 36 -11.63 4.79 23.38
C LYS A 36 -11.04 3.55 24.05
N VAL A 37 -9.73 3.40 23.91
CA VAL A 37 -8.98 2.24 24.44
C VAL A 37 -7.98 2.71 25.49
N LEU A 38 -7.98 2.05 26.65
CA LEU A 38 -6.88 2.13 27.61
C LEU A 38 -5.69 1.35 27.03
N ARG A 39 -4.52 1.95 27.01
CA ARG A 39 -3.31 1.37 26.40
C ARG A 39 -2.27 1.02 27.45
N SER A 40 -1.50 -0.03 27.20
CA SER A 40 -0.39 -0.45 28.03
C SER A 40 0.74 0.59 28.06
N PRO A 41 1.25 0.94 29.25
CA PRO A 41 2.46 1.72 29.39
C PRO A 41 3.74 0.86 29.33
N HIS A 42 3.61 -0.47 29.26
CA HIS A 42 4.71 -1.43 29.28
C HIS A 42 4.86 -2.14 27.94
N ALA A 43 6.10 -2.40 27.55
CA ALA A 43 6.44 -3.13 26.35
C ALA A 43 6.09 -4.62 26.45
N HIS A 44 6.24 -5.21 27.64
CA HIS A 44 5.88 -6.60 27.92
C HIS A 44 5.45 -6.75 29.36
N ALA A 45 4.21 -7.18 29.58
CA ALA A 45 3.71 -7.38 30.94
C ALA A 45 2.49 -8.33 30.97
N LEU A 46 2.21 -8.89 32.15
CA LEU A 46 0.97 -9.59 32.46
C LEU A 46 0.07 -8.69 33.29
N ILE A 47 -1.20 -8.57 32.91
CA ILE A 47 -2.23 -7.91 33.72
C ILE A 47 -2.61 -8.86 34.83
N ARG A 48 -2.19 -8.55 36.08
CA ARG A 48 -2.53 -9.32 37.27
C ARG A 48 -3.89 -8.97 37.83
N GLU A 49 -4.24 -7.69 37.79
CA GLU A 49 -5.53 -7.18 38.19
C GLU A 49 -5.93 -5.98 37.34
N ILE A 50 -7.22 -5.89 37.02
CA ILE A 50 -7.84 -4.71 36.42
C ILE A 50 -9.12 -4.41 37.20
N ARG A 51 -9.24 -3.18 37.74
CA ARG A 51 -10.38 -2.70 38.49
C ARG A 51 -11.08 -1.58 37.76
N THR A 52 -12.36 -1.76 37.47
CA THR A 52 -13.21 -0.84 36.67
C THR A 52 -14.29 -0.16 37.50
N ASP A 53 -14.57 -0.63 38.77
CA ASP A 53 -15.68 -0.17 39.61
C ASP A 53 -15.81 1.35 39.74
N SER A 54 -14.69 2.07 39.80
CA SER A 54 -14.67 3.53 39.92
C SER A 54 -14.92 4.21 38.56
N ALA A 55 -14.54 3.58 37.48
CA ALA A 55 -14.74 4.06 36.11
C ALA A 55 -16.20 3.86 35.65
N GLU A 56 -16.80 2.72 36.01
CA GLU A 56 -18.21 2.41 35.70
C GLU A 56 -19.19 3.39 36.35
N LYS A 57 -18.82 4.00 37.48
CA LYS A 57 -19.63 5.03 38.17
C LYS A 57 -19.55 6.42 37.56
N VAL A 58 -18.78 6.61 36.45
CA VAL A 58 -18.75 7.87 35.75
C VAL A 58 -20.04 8.05 34.95
N GLU A 59 -20.74 9.14 35.17
CA GLU A 59 -21.99 9.46 34.47
C GLU A 59 -21.76 9.51 32.95
N GLY A 60 -22.64 8.84 32.20
CA GLY A 60 -22.57 8.76 30.75
C GLY A 60 -21.68 7.61 30.23
N ILE A 61 -21.15 6.74 31.08
CA ILE A 61 -20.47 5.52 30.63
C ILE A 61 -21.52 4.42 30.34
N ALA A 62 -21.42 3.87 29.12
CA ALA A 62 -22.32 2.81 28.66
C ALA A 62 -21.76 1.41 28.93
N CYS A 63 -20.47 1.19 28.72
CA CYS A 63 -19.80 -0.06 29.08
C CYS A 63 -18.28 0.11 29.16
N ILE A 64 -17.66 -0.80 29.92
CA ILE A 64 -16.22 -1.01 29.97
C ILE A 64 -15.97 -2.49 29.72
N LEU A 65 -15.09 -2.84 28.78
CA LEU A 65 -14.74 -4.21 28.43
C LEU A 65 -13.25 -4.44 28.68
N THR A 66 -12.94 -5.58 29.26
CA THR A 66 -11.59 -6.07 29.54
C THR A 66 -11.34 -7.40 28.82
N TYR A 67 -10.16 -7.97 28.96
CA TYR A 67 -9.85 -9.29 28.40
C TYR A 67 -10.80 -10.42 28.87
N ARG A 68 -11.59 -10.19 29.91
CA ARG A 68 -12.59 -11.14 30.43
C ARG A 68 -13.92 -11.09 29.68
N ASP A 69 -14.20 -9.98 29.00
CA ASP A 69 -15.48 -9.63 28.40
C ASP A 69 -15.56 -9.85 26.91
N VAL A 70 -14.44 -10.21 26.27
CA VAL A 70 -14.29 -10.37 24.83
C VAL A 70 -14.13 -11.83 24.42
N PRO A 71 -14.48 -12.20 23.16
CA PRO A 71 -14.28 -13.55 22.65
C PRO A 71 -12.82 -14.02 22.76
N LYS A 72 -12.64 -15.31 23.08
CA LYS A 72 -11.33 -15.97 23.16
C LYS A 72 -10.99 -16.66 21.84
N ARG A 73 -10.87 -15.87 20.78
CA ARG A 73 -10.54 -16.36 19.46
C ARG A 73 -9.40 -15.54 18.86
N ARG A 74 -8.33 -16.21 18.44
CA ARG A 74 -7.23 -15.55 17.77
C ARG A 74 -7.61 -15.16 16.35
N PHE A 75 -7.10 -14.03 15.91
CA PHE A 75 -7.29 -13.50 14.57
C PHE A 75 -6.03 -12.75 14.12
N THR A 76 -5.96 -12.38 12.87
CA THR A 76 -4.99 -11.42 12.32
C THR A 76 -5.69 -10.13 11.92
N MET A 77 -4.98 -9.00 12.01
CA MET A 77 -5.49 -7.70 11.52
C MET A 77 -5.17 -7.44 10.05
N ALA A 78 -4.30 -8.25 9.46
CA ALA A 78 -3.91 -8.09 8.06
C ALA A 78 -5.06 -8.48 7.12
N GLY A 79 -5.41 -7.57 6.23
CA GLY A 79 -6.41 -7.81 5.19
C GLY A 79 -5.76 -8.12 3.85
N GLN A 80 -5.62 -9.40 3.58
CA GLN A 80 -5.03 -9.93 2.36
C GLN A 80 -5.80 -11.21 1.95
N THR A 81 -5.28 -12.04 1.10
CA THR A 81 -5.89 -13.28 0.60
C THR A 81 -6.54 -14.17 1.69
N TYR A 82 -7.11 -15.30 1.32
CA TYR A 82 -7.54 -16.33 2.25
C TYR A 82 -7.20 -17.72 1.68
N PRO A 83 -6.54 -18.63 2.44
CA PRO A 83 -6.03 -18.41 3.82
C PRO A 83 -4.98 -17.31 3.86
N GLU A 84 -4.98 -16.53 4.98
CA GLU A 84 -4.00 -15.47 5.16
C GLU A 84 -2.63 -16.06 5.48
N PRO A 85 -1.55 -15.58 4.82
CA PRO A 85 -0.19 -15.91 5.22
C PRO A 85 0.21 -15.29 6.57
N SER A 86 -0.56 -14.30 7.05
CA SER A 86 -0.34 -13.64 8.32
C SER A 86 -0.76 -14.53 9.50
N PRO A 87 0.02 -14.58 10.60
CA PRO A 87 -0.31 -15.41 11.76
C PRO A 87 -1.59 -14.95 12.48
N TYR A 88 -2.29 -15.91 13.08
CA TYR A 88 -3.38 -15.69 14.02
C TYR A 88 -2.78 -15.63 15.43
N ASP A 89 -2.28 -14.46 15.79
CA ASP A 89 -1.44 -14.24 16.96
C ASP A 89 -2.02 -13.27 18.00
N ARG A 90 -3.22 -12.70 17.74
CA ARG A 90 -3.81 -11.69 18.63
C ARG A 90 -5.25 -12.00 19.02
N TYR A 91 -5.67 -11.50 20.21
CA TYR A 91 -7.05 -11.38 20.66
C TYR A 91 -7.50 -9.91 20.61
N ILE A 92 -8.80 -9.66 20.75
CA ILE A 92 -9.34 -8.28 20.87
C ILE A 92 -8.69 -7.55 22.05
N LEU A 93 -8.67 -8.20 23.21
CA LEU A 93 -7.97 -7.80 24.42
C LEU A 93 -7.37 -9.05 25.07
N GLU A 94 -6.17 -8.95 25.58
CA GLU A 94 -5.44 -10.07 26.18
C GLU A 94 -4.87 -9.70 27.54
N GLN A 95 -4.62 -10.72 28.37
CA GLN A 95 -3.98 -10.54 29.67
C GLN A 95 -2.48 -10.21 29.53
N ARG A 96 -1.83 -10.67 28.45
CA ARG A 96 -0.46 -10.32 28.09
C ARG A 96 -0.46 -9.11 27.15
N VAL A 97 0.24 -8.06 27.53
CA VAL A 97 0.52 -6.92 26.66
C VAL A 97 1.93 -7.05 26.09
N ARG A 98 2.09 -6.72 24.81
CA ARG A 98 3.30 -7.01 24.04
C ARG A 98 4.03 -5.80 23.50
N PHE A 99 3.44 -4.59 23.58
CA PHE A 99 4.14 -3.34 23.25
C PHE A 99 3.54 -2.15 24.00
N VAL A 100 4.28 -1.05 24.10
CA VAL A 100 3.77 0.20 24.67
C VAL A 100 2.73 0.80 23.72
N GLY A 101 1.46 0.74 24.11
CA GLY A 101 0.33 1.10 23.25
C GLY A 101 -0.66 -0.04 23.00
N ASP A 102 -0.34 -1.26 23.41
CA ASP A 102 -1.22 -2.44 23.29
C ASP A 102 -2.55 -2.24 24.03
N PRO A 103 -3.70 -2.68 23.48
CA PRO A 103 -5.01 -2.44 24.08
C PRO A 103 -5.20 -3.25 25.38
N VAL A 104 -5.69 -2.59 26.43
CA VAL A 104 -5.92 -3.15 27.78
C VAL A 104 -7.40 -3.21 28.13
N ALA A 105 -8.15 -2.15 27.81
CA ALA A 105 -9.59 -2.09 28.05
C ALA A 105 -10.26 -1.17 27.01
N ILE A 106 -11.50 -1.48 26.65
CA ILE A 106 -12.36 -0.66 25.79
C ILE A 106 -13.33 0.07 26.70
N VAL A 107 -13.45 1.40 26.52
CA VAL A 107 -14.39 2.25 27.27
C VAL A 107 -15.31 2.94 26.27
N ALA A 108 -16.61 2.87 26.51
CA ALA A 108 -17.62 3.51 25.68
C ALA A 108 -18.59 4.35 26.53
N GLY A 109 -18.90 5.54 26.05
CA GLY A 109 -19.80 6.49 26.73
C GLY A 109 -20.37 7.56 25.83
N ASP A 110 -21.27 8.37 26.36
CA ASP A 110 -22.04 9.36 25.61
C ASP A 110 -21.18 10.57 25.17
N THR A 111 -20.08 10.86 25.90
CA THR A 111 -19.20 12.01 25.60
C THR A 111 -17.73 11.65 25.76
N GLU A 112 -16.84 12.33 25.00
CA GLU A 112 -15.39 12.17 25.17
C GLU A 112 -14.94 12.47 26.61
N LYS A 113 -15.50 13.52 27.23
CA LYS A 113 -15.16 13.91 28.62
C LYS A 113 -15.45 12.77 29.61
N ALA A 114 -16.59 12.10 29.47
CA ALA A 114 -16.95 10.97 30.32
C ALA A 114 -16.01 9.80 30.10
N VAL A 115 -15.73 9.46 28.84
CA VAL A 115 -14.81 8.36 28.47
C VAL A 115 -13.39 8.65 28.97
N ASP A 116 -12.86 9.84 28.78
CA ASP A 116 -11.51 10.23 29.25
C ASP A 116 -11.40 10.19 30.77
N LEU A 117 -12.48 10.59 31.49
CA LEU A 117 -12.52 10.49 32.94
C LEU A 117 -12.55 9.01 33.41
N ALA A 118 -13.32 8.18 32.74
CA ALA A 118 -13.39 6.75 33.07
C ALA A 118 -12.04 6.06 32.82
N LEU A 119 -11.38 6.33 31.68
CA LEU A 119 -10.03 5.80 31.38
C LEU A 119 -9.04 6.11 32.51
N LYS A 120 -9.05 7.33 33.05
CA LYS A 120 -8.18 7.76 34.17
C LYS A 120 -8.50 7.04 35.49
N ARG A 121 -9.73 6.52 35.68
CA ARG A 121 -10.20 5.85 36.88
C ARG A 121 -9.98 4.35 36.86
N ILE A 122 -9.72 3.74 35.70
CA ILE A 122 -9.35 2.32 35.65
C ILE A 122 -7.97 2.15 36.31
N LYS A 123 -7.86 1.14 37.17
CA LYS A 123 -6.61 0.77 37.85
C LYS A 123 -6.15 -0.58 37.33
N VAL A 124 -4.93 -0.65 36.85
CA VAL A 124 -4.32 -1.88 36.34
C VAL A 124 -3.04 -2.18 37.14
N THR A 125 -2.93 -3.40 37.62
CA THR A 125 -1.71 -3.92 38.25
C THR A 125 -1.01 -4.83 37.27
N TYR A 126 0.20 -4.47 36.89
CA TYR A 126 1.02 -5.22 35.95
C TYR A 126 2.15 -5.97 36.66
N GLU A 127 2.43 -7.17 36.20
CA GLU A 127 3.72 -7.82 36.36
C GLU A 127 4.54 -7.55 35.09
N VAL A 128 5.53 -6.69 35.21
CA VAL A 128 6.39 -6.32 34.07
C VAL A 128 7.37 -7.46 33.80
N LEU A 129 7.48 -7.83 32.54
CA LEU A 129 8.36 -8.88 32.05
C LEU A 129 9.51 -8.26 31.26
N ASP A 130 10.57 -9.03 31.05
CA ASP A 130 11.65 -8.67 30.14
C ASP A 130 11.07 -8.52 28.72
N ALA A 131 11.61 -7.58 27.95
CA ALA A 131 11.14 -7.25 26.61
C ALA A 131 12.26 -7.37 25.57
N VAL A 132 11.94 -7.89 24.41
CA VAL A 132 12.80 -7.96 23.24
C VAL A 132 12.56 -6.71 22.41
N LEU A 133 13.47 -5.75 22.45
CA LEU A 133 13.33 -4.47 21.76
C LEU A 133 14.26 -4.32 20.53
N ASP A 134 15.34 -5.09 20.49
CA ASP A 134 16.25 -5.15 19.36
C ASP A 134 15.96 -6.37 18.49
N PHE A 135 15.61 -6.13 17.23
CA PHE A 135 15.23 -7.22 16.30
C PHE A 135 16.42 -8.08 15.87
N HIS A 136 17.64 -7.58 15.96
CA HIS A 136 18.85 -8.38 15.68
C HIS A 136 19.09 -9.49 16.72
N THR A 137 18.55 -9.31 17.92
CA THR A 137 18.67 -10.28 19.01
C THR A 137 17.38 -11.02 19.29
N ALA A 138 16.36 -10.86 18.45
CA ALA A 138 15.02 -11.38 18.69
C ALA A 138 14.90 -12.87 18.39
N MET A 139 15.47 -13.32 17.28
CA MET A 139 15.46 -14.75 16.92
C MET A 139 16.22 -15.59 17.94
N ASP A 140 15.59 -16.68 18.36
CA ASP A 140 16.14 -17.60 19.39
C ASP A 140 16.38 -16.92 20.76
N ASN A 141 15.77 -15.76 21.02
CA ASN A 141 15.83 -15.11 22.32
C ASN A 141 15.06 -15.93 23.37
N PRO A 142 15.59 -16.09 24.60
CA PRO A 142 14.89 -16.81 25.65
C PRO A 142 13.58 -16.16 26.11
N VAL A 143 13.44 -14.84 25.88
CA VAL A 143 12.20 -14.10 26.09
C VAL A 143 11.32 -14.22 24.85
N LEU A 144 10.16 -14.87 24.99
CA LEU A 144 9.24 -15.08 23.88
C LEU A 144 8.14 -14.02 23.88
N VAL A 145 7.93 -13.41 22.72
CA VAL A 145 6.81 -12.47 22.48
C VAL A 145 5.49 -13.21 22.46
N HIS A 146 5.45 -14.39 21.84
CA HIS A 146 4.31 -15.29 21.75
C HIS A 146 4.62 -16.68 22.32
N PRO A 147 4.63 -16.86 23.66
CA PRO A 147 4.89 -18.17 24.27
C PRO A 147 3.70 -19.14 24.21
N GLU A 148 2.52 -18.68 23.77
CA GLU A 148 1.28 -19.43 23.78
C GLU A 148 1.24 -20.55 22.73
N ASP A 149 0.59 -21.69 23.07
CA ASP A 149 0.50 -22.85 22.17
C ASP A 149 -0.68 -22.74 21.19
N ASP A 150 -1.59 -21.81 21.39
CA ASP A 150 -2.73 -21.53 20.50
C ASP A 150 -2.41 -20.51 19.39
N TRP A 151 -1.15 -20.05 19.31
CA TRP A 151 -0.63 -19.34 18.15
C TRP A 151 -0.64 -20.25 16.92
N GLN A 152 -1.03 -19.71 15.74
CA GLN A 152 -1.07 -20.51 14.52
C GLN A 152 -0.83 -19.67 13.26
N SER A 153 -0.24 -20.29 12.25
CA SER A 153 -0.22 -19.81 10.88
C SER A 153 -1.04 -20.74 10.00
N LEU A 154 -1.87 -20.18 9.12
CA LEU A 154 -2.70 -20.96 8.19
C LEU A 154 -1.93 -21.35 6.92
N CYS A 155 -0.79 -20.73 6.66
CA CYS A 155 0.07 -20.96 5.52
C CYS A 155 1.48 -21.40 5.95
N PRO A 156 2.19 -22.19 5.14
CA PRO A 156 3.57 -22.59 5.42
C PRO A 156 4.55 -21.44 5.12
N VAL A 157 4.64 -20.48 6.03
CA VAL A 157 5.51 -19.29 5.90
C VAL A 157 6.86 -19.44 6.61
N GLY A 158 7.25 -20.64 7.05
CA GLY A 158 8.50 -20.87 7.78
C GLY A 158 8.52 -20.24 9.17
N ALA A 159 7.35 -20.19 9.83
CA ALA A 159 7.18 -19.55 11.14
C ALA A 159 7.46 -20.51 12.30
N ASP A 160 8.00 -19.99 13.41
CA ASP A 160 8.16 -20.69 14.69
C ASP A 160 8.09 -19.66 15.85
N ASN A 161 6.93 -19.57 16.51
CA ASN A 161 6.75 -18.60 17.60
C ASN A 161 7.63 -18.88 18.82
N LYS A 162 8.13 -20.12 18.99
CA LYS A 162 9.07 -20.47 20.08
C LYS A 162 10.50 -19.99 19.81
N ARG A 163 10.75 -19.47 18.61
CA ARG A 163 12.01 -18.83 18.22
C ARG A 163 11.85 -17.32 18.00
N ASN A 164 10.70 -16.73 18.33
CA ASN A 164 10.30 -15.39 17.92
C ASN A 164 10.32 -15.18 16.40
N LEU A 165 10.15 -16.24 15.62
CA LEU A 165 10.18 -16.22 14.17
C LEU A 165 8.76 -16.19 13.60
N CYS A 166 8.40 -15.10 12.92
CA CYS A 166 7.09 -14.91 12.29
C CYS A 166 7.04 -15.54 10.89
N ALA A 167 8.14 -15.47 10.15
CA ALA A 167 8.29 -16.10 8.84
C ALA A 167 9.76 -16.25 8.48
N SER A 168 10.07 -17.20 7.60
CA SER A 168 11.39 -17.35 6.96
C SER A 168 11.25 -18.05 5.61
N GLY A 169 12.20 -17.78 4.71
CA GLY A 169 12.23 -18.44 3.41
C GLY A 169 13.54 -18.23 2.68
N SER A 170 13.76 -19.07 1.68
CA SER A 170 14.93 -19.00 0.79
C SER A 170 14.51 -19.42 -0.62
N GLU A 171 15.00 -18.68 -1.61
CA GLU A 171 14.87 -18.98 -3.04
C GLU A 171 16.20 -18.75 -3.71
N GLU A 172 16.61 -19.66 -4.61
CA GLU A 172 17.89 -19.60 -5.32
C GLU A 172 17.74 -20.17 -6.71
N GLU A 173 18.38 -19.53 -7.69
CA GLU A 173 18.57 -20.07 -9.04
C GLU A 173 20.03 -19.89 -9.46
N GLY A 174 20.61 -20.97 -10.02
CA GLY A 174 22.03 -21.06 -10.31
C GLY A 174 22.89 -21.34 -9.05
N ASP A 175 24.21 -21.48 -9.23
CA ASP A 175 25.17 -21.63 -8.12
C ASP A 175 25.76 -20.26 -7.77
N VAL A 176 25.10 -19.57 -6.84
CA VAL A 176 25.48 -18.20 -6.44
C VAL A 176 26.91 -18.15 -5.89
N GLU A 177 27.30 -19.12 -5.06
CA GLU A 177 28.65 -19.12 -4.48
C GLU A 177 29.74 -19.34 -5.55
N ALA A 178 29.52 -20.26 -6.50
CA ALA A 178 30.45 -20.47 -7.59
C ALA A 178 30.58 -19.25 -8.50
N VAL A 179 29.45 -18.62 -8.86
CA VAL A 179 29.46 -17.39 -9.69
C VAL A 179 30.12 -16.22 -8.96
N LEU A 180 29.82 -16.01 -7.67
CA LEU A 180 30.47 -14.97 -6.87
C LEU A 180 31.99 -15.20 -6.77
N ALA A 181 32.43 -16.44 -6.55
CA ALA A 181 33.86 -16.78 -6.46
C ALA A 181 34.62 -16.54 -7.78
N ASP A 182 33.93 -16.70 -8.92
CA ASP A 182 34.50 -16.46 -10.26
C ASP A 182 34.48 -14.98 -10.67
N CYS A 183 33.75 -14.13 -9.96
CA CYS A 183 33.68 -12.69 -10.23
C CYS A 183 34.95 -11.96 -9.82
N GLU A 184 35.44 -11.05 -10.69
CA GLU A 184 36.62 -10.24 -10.39
C GLU A 184 36.36 -9.16 -9.34
N ILE A 185 35.09 -8.74 -9.20
CA ILE A 185 34.66 -7.76 -8.21
C ILE A 185 33.52 -8.36 -7.40
N GLN A 186 33.69 -8.34 -6.10
CA GLN A 186 32.68 -8.74 -5.15
C GLN A 186 32.35 -7.55 -4.24
N MET A 187 31.06 -7.33 -4.02
CA MET A 187 30.48 -6.40 -3.06
C MET A 187 29.80 -7.21 -1.97
N ASP A 188 29.85 -6.70 -0.73
CA ASP A 188 29.15 -7.27 0.43
C ASP A 188 28.76 -6.09 1.34
N GLU A 189 27.52 -5.68 1.25
CA GLU A 189 27.04 -4.43 1.82
C GLU A 189 25.80 -4.69 2.67
N VAL A 190 25.63 -3.91 3.74
CA VAL A 190 24.49 -4.00 4.65
C VAL A 190 23.81 -2.64 4.74
N TYR A 191 22.49 -2.65 4.63
CA TYR A 191 21.68 -1.43 4.65
C TYR A 191 20.58 -1.54 5.71
N HIS A 192 20.34 -0.46 6.43
CA HIS A 192 19.30 -0.38 7.45
C HIS A 192 18.24 0.66 7.08
N VAL A 193 16.98 0.23 6.98
CA VAL A 193 15.84 1.09 6.72
C VAL A 193 14.92 1.05 7.93
N LYS A 194 14.80 2.19 8.61
CA LYS A 194 13.94 2.32 9.78
C LYS A 194 12.46 2.31 9.45
N ALA A 195 11.64 2.04 10.46
CA ALA A 195 10.20 2.17 10.38
C ALA A 195 9.77 3.62 10.14
N VAL A 196 8.76 3.84 9.29
CA VAL A 196 8.16 5.16 9.02
C VAL A 196 6.65 5.07 8.96
N GLN A 197 5.96 6.16 9.34
CA GLN A 197 4.49 6.26 9.39
C GLN A 197 3.91 6.68 8.03
N GLN A 198 2.75 6.14 7.68
CA GLN A 198 2.01 6.51 6.46
C GLN A 198 1.48 7.94 6.52
N SER A 199 1.26 8.49 7.70
CA SER A 199 0.92 9.90 7.97
C SER A 199 -0.28 10.41 7.15
N MET A 200 -1.24 9.54 6.81
CA MET A 200 -2.45 9.93 6.08
C MET A 200 -3.19 11.04 6.82
N MET A 201 -3.78 12.00 6.09
CA MET A 201 -4.46 13.16 6.68
C MET A 201 -5.66 12.71 7.52
N GLU A 202 -6.50 11.84 7.02
CA GLU A 202 -7.57 11.19 7.76
C GLU A 202 -7.01 10.06 8.61
N THR A 203 -7.06 10.19 9.94
CA THR A 203 -6.68 9.15 10.89
C THR A 203 -7.61 7.93 10.80
N PHE A 204 -7.27 6.84 11.48
CA PHE A 204 -8.14 5.66 11.53
C PHE A 204 -9.48 6.00 12.20
N ARG A 205 -10.57 5.56 11.60
CA ARG A 205 -11.92 5.83 12.11
C ARG A 205 -12.95 4.84 11.62
N THR A 206 -13.86 4.47 12.53
CA THR A 206 -14.95 3.54 12.25
C THR A 206 -16.17 3.91 13.08
N CYS A 207 -17.36 3.76 12.48
CA CYS A 207 -18.63 3.80 13.17
C CYS A 207 -19.37 2.49 12.94
N THR A 208 -20.07 1.98 13.95
CA THR A 208 -20.86 0.75 13.85
C THR A 208 -22.26 0.97 14.40
N TYR A 209 -23.25 0.28 13.82
CA TYR A 209 -24.64 0.30 14.26
C TYR A 209 -25.38 -0.97 13.83
N LEU A 210 -26.48 -1.31 14.46
CA LEU A 210 -27.33 -2.43 14.04
C LEU A 210 -28.36 -2.00 13.01
N ASP A 211 -28.57 -2.83 11.99
CA ASP A 211 -29.69 -2.66 11.06
C ASP A 211 -31.00 -3.26 11.65
N THR A 212 -32.09 -3.12 10.89
CA THR A 212 -33.41 -3.65 11.29
C THR A 212 -33.45 -5.18 11.38
N TYR A 213 -32.47 -5.88 10.84
CA TYR A 213 -32.32 -7.34 10.93
C TYR A 213 -31.36 -7.78 12.04
N GLY A 214 -30.89 -6.85 12.86
CA GLY A 214 -29.93 -7.12 13.93
C GLY A 214 -28.52 -7.47 13.43
N ARG A 215 -28.19 -7.11 12.19
CA ARG A 215 -26.83 -7.26 11.67
C ARG A 215 -26.02 -6.02 11.99
N ILE A 216 -24.72 -6.21 12.22
CA ILE A 216 -23.82 -5.11 12.46
C ILE A 216 -23.38 -4.48 11.14
N ASN A 217 -23.63 -3.19 10.99
CA ASN A 217 -23.06 -2.36 9.91
C ASN A 217 -21.79 -1.70 10.41
N VAL A 218 -20.72 -1.83 9.64
CA VAL A 218 -19.40 -1.25 9.91
C VAL A 218 -19.14 -0.19 8.85
N LEU A 219 -19.28 1.07 9.22
CA LEU A 219 -18.95 2.21 8.39
C LEU A 219 -17.48 2.55 8.63
N SER A 220 -16.60 2.17 7.72
CA SER A 220 -15.15 2.26 7.92
C SER A 220 -14.41 2.93 6.77
N SER A 221 -13.43 3.75 7.12
CA SER A 221 -12.42 4.29 6.21
C SER A 221 -11.35 3.23 5.95
N THR A 222 -11.66 2.25 5.09
CA THR A 222 -10.82 1.06 4.82
C THR A 222 -10.55 0.85 3.34
N GLN A 223 -9.39 0.28 3.01
CA GLN A 223 -9.01 -0.15 1.65
C GLN A 223 -9.58 -1.54 1.28
N ILE A 224 -10.08 -2.29 2.27
CA ILE A 224 -10.31 -3.74 2.19
C ILE A 224 -11.68 -4.16 2.78
N PRO A 225 -12.82 -3.63 2.32
CA PRO A 225 -14.13 -3.83 2.96
C PRO A 225 -14.51 -5.31 3.16
N PHE A 226 -14.24 -6.17 2.18
CA PHE A 226 -14.55 -7.60 2.26
C PHE A 226 -13.68 -8.34 3.28
N HIS A 227 -12.41 -7.93 3.43
CA HIS A 227 -11.53 -8.47 4.48
C HIS A 227 -11.90 -7.93 5.86
N VAL A 228 -12.29 -6.65 5.98
CA VAL A 228 -12.85 -6.11 7.22
C VAL A 228 -14.05 -6.94 7.68
N ARG A 229 -14.99 -7.27 6.77
CA ARG A 229 -16.13 -8.13 7.06
C ARG A 229 -15.69 -9.48 7.64
N ARG A 230 -14.68 -10.12 7.02
CA ARG A 230 -14.14 -11.41 7.48
C ARG A 230 -13.46 -11.29 8.83
N ILE A 231 -12.59 -10.31 9.02
CA ILE A 231 -11.77 -10.15 10.22
C ILE A 231 -12.64 -9.75 11.42
N VAL A 232 -13.57 -8.83 11.24
CA VAL A 232 -14.53 -8.44 12.29
C VAL A 232 -15.38 -9.63 12.71
N ALA A 233 -15.90 -10.42 11.76
CA ALA A 233 -16.66 -11.62 12.03
C ALA A 233 -15.82 -12.66 12.81
N ASN A 234 -14.57 -12.89 12.40
CA ASN A 234 -13.66 -13.80 13.07
C ASN A 234 -13.34 -13.34 14.50
N ALA A 235 -12.96 -12.08 14.69
CA ALA A 235 -12.60 -11.55 16.00
C ALA A 235 -13.76 -11.57 17.00
N LEU A 236 -14.99 -11.31 16.50
CA LEU A 236 -16.22 -11.32 17.32
C LEU A 236 -16.84 -12.70 17.48
N ASP A 237 -16.29 -13.72 16.80
CA ASP A 237 -16.81 -15.10 16.75
C ASP A 237 -18.28 -15.19 16.32
N ILE A 238 -18.62 -14.45 15.25
CA ILE A 238 -19.97 -14.43 14.64
C ILE A 238 -19.90 -14.77 13.15
N PRO A 239 -21.01 -15.23 12.54
CA PRO A 239 -21.05 -15.49 11.11
C PRO A 239 -20.80 -14.23 10.29
N LYS A 240 -20.06 -14.35 9.16
CA LYS A 240 -19.84 -13.25 8.21
C LYS A 240 -21.13 -12.61 7.68
N SER A 241 -22.21 -13.37 7.58
CA SER A 241 -23.55 -12.88 7.20
C SER A 241 -24.16 -11.89 8.19
N LYS A 242 -23.64 -11.81 9.41
CA LYS A 242 -24.05 -10.83 10.44
C LYS A 242 -23.29 -9.52 10.35
N VAL A 243 -22.32 -9.40 9.45
CA VAL A 243 -21.49 -8.20 9.27
C VAL A 243 -21.66 -7.65 7.86
N ARG A 244 -22.02 -6.37 7.76
CA ARG A 244 -22.03 -5.57 6.53
C ARG A 244 -21.03 -4.45 6.67
N VAL A 245 -20.18 -4.24 5.67
CA VAL A 245 -19.18 -3.15 5.67
C VAL A 245 -19.52 -2.15 4.56
N ILE A 246 -19.56 -0.88 4.93
CA ILE A 246 -19.83 0.23 4.02
C ILE A 246 -18.64 1.18 4.07
N LYS A 247 -18.10 1.50 2.91
CA LYS A 247 -16.95 2.38 2.77
C LYS A 247 -17.39 3.79 2.33
N PRO A 248 -17.27 4.82 3.17
CA PRO A 248 -17.40 6.21 2.75
C PRO A 248 -16.15 6.67 1.98
N ARG A 249 -16.05 7.96 1.63
CA ARG A 249 -14.80 8.51 1.08
C ARG A 249 -13.65 8.34 2.09
N ILE A 250 -12.44 8.08 1.57
CA ILE A 250 -11.22 7.82 2.36
C ILE A 250 -10.24 8.99 2.18
N GLY A 251 -9.79 9.58 3.27
CA GLY A 251 -8.82 10.68 3.30
C GLY A 251 -7.36 10.24 3.34
N GLY A 252 -6.98 9.37 2.39
CA GLY A 252 -5.66 8.75 2.30
C GLY A 252 -5.57 7.41 3.04
N GLY A 253 -4.75 6.50 2.52
CA GLY A 253 -4.53 5.18 3.12
C GLY A 253 -3.06 4.78 3.08
N PHE A 254 -2.46 4.79 1.89
CA PHE A 254 -1.06 4.44 1.64
C PHE A 254 -0.64 3.05 2.16
N GLY A 255 -1.61 2.13 2.30
CA GLY A 255 -1.43 0.82 2.91
C GLY A 255 -1.87 0.74 4.39
N ALA A 256 -1.86 1.84 5.16
CA ALA A 256 -2.27 1.81 6.57
C ALA A 256 -3.67 1.22 6.79
N LYS A 257 -4.61 1.54 5.90
CA LYS A 257 -6.01 1.10 5.98
C LYS A 257 -6.27 -0.26 5.30
N GLN A 258 -5.20 -1.01 5.01
CA GLN A 258 -5.21 -2.43 4.66
C GLN A 258 -5.13 -3.31 5.93
N THR A 259 -4.97 -2.71 7.10
CA THR A 259 -5.00 -3.35 8.43
C THR A 259 -6.29 -2.94 9.16
N VAL A 260 -6.94 -3.90 9.83
CA VAL A 260 -8.15 -3.66 10.64
C VAL A 260 -7.74 -3.10 12.00
N VAL A 261 -7.70 -1.77 12.12
CA VAL A 261 -7.14 -1.09 13.31
C VAL A 261 -8.21 -0.68 14.32
N THR A 262 -9.31 -0.08 13.84
CA THR A 262 -10.35 0.50 14.72
C THR A 262 -11.69 -0.24 14.67
N GLU A 263 -11.93 -1.09 13.69
CA GLU A 263 -13.24 -1.63 13.33
C GLU A 263 -13.85 -2.53 14.42
N ILE A 264 -13.01 -3.33 15.09
CA ILE A 264 -13.46 -4.35 16.05
C ILE A 264 -13.99 -3.71 17.34
N TYR A 265 -13.38 -2.61 17.80
CA TYR A 265 -13.69 -2.00 19.10
C TYR A 265 -15.10 -1.39 19.16
N PRO A 266 -15.53 -0.51 18.23
CA PRO A 266 -16.92 -0.06 18.22
C PRO A 266 -17.89 -1.19 17.89
N ALA A 267 -17.47 -2.20 17.09
CA ALA A 267 -18.31 -3.34 16.74
C ALA A 267 -18.74 -4.15 17.96
N ILE A 268 -17.80 -4.51 18.84
CA ILE A 268 -18.13 -5.24 20.06
C ILE A 268 -18.99 -4.38 21.03
N VAL A 269 -18.74 -3.07 21.09
CA VAL A 269 -19.54 -2.13 21.89
C VAL A 269 -20.98 -2.08 21.37
N THR A 270 -21.18 -1.97 20.06
CA THR A 270 -22.50 -1.95 19.43
C THR A 270 -23.28 -3.24 19.69
N LEU A 271 -22.62 -4.39 19.57
CA LEU A 271 -23.26 -5.69 19.89
C LEU A 271 -23.64 -5.80 21.37
N LYS A 272 -22.83 -5.27 22.27
CA LYS A 272 -23.06 -5.32 23.72
C LYS A 272 -24.16 -4.36 24.17
N THR A 273 -24.23 -3.17 23.60
CA THR A 273 -25.11 -2.08 24.06
C THR A 273 -26.37 -1.89 23.22
N GLY A 274 -26.40 -2.42 22.00
CA GLY A 274 -27.45 -2.15 21.01
C GLY A 274 -27.43 -0.73 20.45
N LYS A 275 -26.47 0.13 20.85
CA LYS A 275 -26.36 1.52 20.43
C LYS A 275 -25.30 1.69 19.32
N PRO A 276 -25.47 2.67 18.43
CA PRO A 276 -24.38 3.09 17.53
C PRO A 276 -23.16 3.50 18.33
N ALA A 277 -21.97 3.12 17.84
CA ALA A 277 -20.70 3.45 18.49
C ALA A 277 -19.66 3.86 17.44
N LYS A 278 -18.82 4.84 17.78
CA LYS A 278 -17.75 5.29 16.90
C LYS A 278 -16.41 5.40 17.62
N MET A 279 -15.35 5.11 16.88
CA MET A 279 -13.97 5.28 17.29
C MET A 279 -13.22 6.10 16.25
N ILE A 280 -12.58 7.18 16.68
CA ILE A 280 -11.74 8.04 15.85
C ILE A 280 -10.41 8.19 16.57
N TYR A 281 -9.33 7.70 15.95
CA TYR A 281 -8.00 7.89 16.50
C TYR A 281 -7.56 9.35 16.37
N THR A 282 -6.97 9.86 17.43
CA THR A 282 -6.17 11.07 17.36
C THR A 282 -4.92 10.84 16.50
N ARG A 283 -4.20 11.90 16.15
CA ARG A 283 -2.90 11.76 15.47
C ARG A 283 -1.91 10.98 16.32
N GLU A 284 -1.87 11.23 17.63
CA GLU A 284 -1.02 10.49 18.56
C GLU A 284 -1.36 8.99 18.54
N GLU A 285 -2.63 8.63 18.69
CA GLU A 285 -3.05 7.21 18.63
C GLU A 285 -2.69 6.56 17.30
N SER A 286 -2.83 7.28 16.18
CA SER A 286 -2.41 6.78 14.85
C SER A 286 -0.91 6.54 14.75
N MET A 287 -0.08 7.26 15.51
CA MET A 287 1.37 7.11 15.51
C MET A 287 1.89 6.05 16.49
N ILE A 288 1.15 5.76 17.56
CA ILE A 288 1.61 4.82 18.61
C ILE A 288 0.90 3.47 18.64
N ALA A 289 -0.17 3.31 17.88
CA ALA A 289 -1.02 2.11 17.91
C ALA A 289 -1.62 1.78 16.54
N SER A 290 -0.82 1.89 15.50
CA SER A 290 -1.14 1.52 14.12
C SER A 290 -0.09 0.52 13.59
N SER A 291 0.10 0.49 12.28
CA SER A 291 0.99 -0.45 11.60
C SER A 291 1.91 0.31 10.62
N PRO A 292 3.04 0.89 11.08
CA PRO A 292 4.01 1.59 10.24
C PRO A 292 4.72 0.64 9.26
N ARG A 293 5.60 1.18 8.40
CA ARG A 293 6.51 0.40 7.55
C ARG A 293 7.40 -0.51 8.41
N HIS A 294 7.68 -1.71 7.94
CA HIS A 294 8.64 -2.63 8.57
C HIS A 294 10.05 -2.04 8.60
N GLU A 295 10.68 -2.04 9.77
CA GLU A 295 12.12 -1.84 9.90
C GLU A 295 12.83 -3.08 9.35
N MET A 296 13.84 -2.87 8.47
CA MET A 296 14.56 -3.97 7.82
C MET A 296 16.06 -3.68 7.78
N GLU A 297 16.84 -4.73 8.01
CA GLU A 297 18.22 -4.81 7.59
C GLU A 297 18.32 -5.67 6.34
N VAL A 298 18.99 -5.17 5.31
CA VAL A 298 19.11 -5.84 4.01
C VAL A 298 20.59 -5.95 3.66
N ARG A 299 21.12 -7.16 3.63
CA ARG A 299 22.46 -7.47 3.14
C ARG A 299 22.40 -7.81 1.67
N VAL A 300 23.30 -7.23 0.88
CA VAL A 300 23.43 -7.50 -0.55
C VAL A 300 24.84 -7.96 -0.85
N ARG A 301 24.98 -9.17 -1.39
CA ARG A 301 26.22 -9.62 -2.02
C ARG A 301 26.05 -9.55 -3.54
N LEU A 302 26.98 -8.91 -4.23
CA LEU A 302 26.91 -8.72 -5.67
C LEU A 302 28.25 -9.04 -6.31
N GLY A 303 28.21 -9.90 -7.34
CA GLY A 303 29.38 -10.25 -8.14
C GLY A 303 29.31 -9.63 -9.53
N ALA A 304 30.45 -9.03 -9.97
CA ALA A 304 30.57 -8.44 -11.29
C ALA A 304 31.95 -8.64 -11.91
N ASN A 305 32.05 -8.54 -13.23
CA ASN A 305 33.30 -8.47 -13.95
C ASN A 305 33.83 -7.03 -13.98
N ARG A 306 35.12 -6.85 -14.32
CA ARG A 306 35.73 -5.51 -14.45
C ARG A 306 35.14 -4.65 -15.56
N ASP A 307 34.50 -5.26 -16.56
CA ASP A 307 33.79 -4.54 -17.61
C ASP A 307 32.44 -3.96 -17.13
N GLY A 308 32.01 -4.27 -15.89
CA GLY A 308 30.78 -3.82 -15.26
C GLY A 308 29.62 -4.78 -15.40
N ARG A 309 29.77 -5.94 -16.02
CA ARG A 309 28.70 -6.94 -16.13
C ARG A 309 28.43 -7.59 -14.78
N ILE A 310 27.22 -7.41 -14.25
CA ILE A 310 26.72 -8.05 -13.04
C ILE A 310 26.38 -9.50 -13.37
N ARG A 311 26.85 -10.44 -12.55
CA ARG A 311 26.68 -11.88 -12.77
C ARG A 311 25.86 -12.58 -11.69
N ALA A 312 25.97 -12.13 -10.45
CA ALA A 312 25.18 -12.69 -9.35
C ALA A 312 24.71 -11.60 -8.39
N ILE A 313 23.52 -11.79 -7.83
CA ILE A 313 22.97 -10.97 -6.75
C ILE A 313 22.39 -11.88 -5.69
N GLU A 314 22.84 -11.72 -4.45
CA GLU A 314 22.24 -12.32 -3.27
C GLU A 314 21.69 -11.21 -2.36
N VAL A 315 20.45 -11.38 -1.91
CA VAL A 315 19.78 -10.50 -0.96
C VAL A 315 19.36 -11.30 0.25
N HIS A 316 19.76 -10.86 1.43
CA HIS A 316 19.32 -11.42 2.71
C HIS A 316 18.64 -10.32 3.55
N THR A 317 17.39 -10.53 3.93
CA THR A 317 16.58 -9.53 4.64
C THR A 317 16.16 -10.03 6.01
N LEU A 318 16.56 -9.31 7.06
CA LEU A 318 16.02 -9.44 8.41
C LEU A 318 14.97 -8.34 8.64
N SER A 319 13.73 -8.73 8.95
CA SER A 319 12.59 -7.82 9.09
C SER A 319 12.00 -7.86 10.49
N ASN A 320 11.75 -6.67 11.07
CA ASN A 320 11.07 -6.50 12.35
C ASN A 320 9.56 -6.33 12.13
N THR A 321 8.76 -7.30 12.55
CA THR A 321 7.29 -7.18 12.48
C THR A 321 6.67 -6.56 13.74
N GLY A 322 7.46 -6.33 14.79
CA GLY A 322 6.94 -5.86 16.08
C GLY A 322 6.20 -6.94 16.85
N ALA A 323 5.22 -6.54 17.64
CA ALA A 323 4.52 -7.42 18.58
C ALA A 323 3.56 -8.43 17.94
N TYR A 324 3.15 -8.19 16.70
CA TYR A 324 2.22 -9.07 15.96
C TYR A 324 2.67 -9.19 14.50
N GLY A 325 2.39 -10.34 13.89
CA GLY A 325 2.91 -10.69 12.57
C GLY A 325 2.30 -9.90 11.42
N GLU A 326 1.02 -9.55 11.53
CA GLU A 326 0.28 -8.75 10.54
C GLU A 326 0.73 -9.02 9.09
N HIS A 327 1.33 -8.03 8.42
CA HIS A 327 1.80 -8.13 7.03
C HIS A 327 3.26 -8.62 6.90
N GLY A 328 3.93 -9.00 8.00
CA GLY A 328 5.35 -9.37 8.01
C GLY A 328 5.75 -10.42 6.97
N PRO A 329 5.07 -11.60 6.93
CA PRO A 329 5.43 -12.67 6.01
C PRO A 329 5.40 -12.29 4.53
N THR A 330 4.45 -11.44 4.12
CA THR A 330 4.28 -11.04 2.72
C THR A 330 5.10 -9.81 2.35
N THR A 331 5.30 -8.88 3.30
CA THR A 331 6.09 -7.67 3.07
C THR A 331 7.55 -8.00 2.79
N VAL A 332 8.14 -8.88 3.59
CA VAL A 332 9.57 -9.22 3.46
C VAL A 332 9.89 -9.86 2.10
N GLY A 333 9.02 -10.72 1.59
CA GLY A 333 9.22 -11.38 0.30
C GLY A 333 9.43 -10.40 -0.85
N LEU A 334 8.77 -9.25 -0.82
CA LEU A 334 8.90 -8.27 -1.90
C LEU A 334 10.21 -7.47 -1.83
N SER A 335 11.00 -7.57 -0.75
CA SER A 335 12.32 -6.93 -0.69
C SER A 335 13.31 -7.54 -1.68
N GLY A 336 13.24 -8.86 -1.92
CA GLY A 336 14.01 -9.55 -2.94
C GLY A 336 13.33 -9.55 -4.31
N HIS A 337 12.07 -10.00 -4.36
CA HIS A 337 11.33 -10.18 -5.63
C HIS A 337 11.07 -8.90 -6.43
N LYS A 338 11.35 -7.72 -5.87
CA LYS A 338 11.19 -6.42 -6.58
C LYS A 338 12.50 -5.66 -6.76
N SER A 339 13.61 -6.14 -6.17
CA SER A 339 14.91 -5.46 -6.28
C SER A 339 15.88 -6.21 -7.20
N ILE A 340 15.95 -7.53 -7.11
CA ILE A 340 16.83 -8.37 -7.92
C ILE A 340 16.43 -8.37 -9.41
N PRO A 341 15.13 -8.51 -9.77
CA PRO A 341 14.72 -8.79 -11.16
C PRO A 341 15.00 -7.68 -12.17
N MET A 342 15.34 -6.47 -11.73
CA MET A 342 15.68 -5.37 -12.64
C MET A 342 16.99 -5.60 -13.40
N TYR A 343 17.82 -6.52 -12.93
CA TYR A 343 19.14 -6.82 -13.47
C TYR A 343 19.20 -8.25 -14.02
N ARG A 344 19.86 -8.39 -15.18
CA ARG A 344 20.17 -9.70 -15.74
C ARG A 344 21.33 -10.34 -14.97
N THR A 345 21.10 -11.50 -14.42
CA THR A 345 22.09 -12.25 -13.63
C THR A 345 22.17 -13.71 -14.09
N GLU A 346 23.32 -14.36 -13.88
CA GLU A 346 23.52 -15.79 -14.11
C GLU A 346 23.00 -16.62 -12.93
N ALA A 347 23.02 -16.02 -11.73
CA ALA A 347 22.52 -16.65 -10.51
C ALA A 347 21.97 -15.60 -9.54
N PHE A 348 20.96 -15.98 -8.76
CA PHE A 348 20.49 -15.17 -7.64
C PHE A 348 20.17 -16.03 -6.43
N ARG A 349 20.20 -15.40 -5.23
CA ARG A 349 19.69 -15.97 -3.99
C ARG A 349 18.92 -14.89 -3.24
N PHE A 350 17.75 -15.24 -2.73
CA PHE A 350 16.99 -14.41 -1.82
C PHE A 350 16.66 -15.20 -0.56
N GLN A 351 17.06 -14.68 0.61
CA GLN A 351 16.80 -15.27 1.92
C GLN A 351 16.19 -14.21 2.83
N TYR A 352 15.30 -14.64 3.74
CA TYR A 352 14.70 -13.70 4.68
C TYR A 352 14.26 -14.37 5.97
N GLU A 353 14.29 -13.58 7.05
CA GLU A 353 13.63 -13.84 8.33
C GLU A 353 12.79 -12.64 8.75
N VAL A 354 11.65 -12.93 9.37
CA VAL A 354 10.77 -11.94 10.01
C VAL A 354 10.66 -12.28 11.49
N VAL A 355 11.05 -11.35 12.35
CA VAL A 355 11.12 -11.59 13.79
C VAL A 355 10.13 -10.76 14.57
N TYR A 356 9.61 -11.34 15.66
CA TYR A 356 8.80 -10.65 16.64
C TYR A 356 9.65 -9.84 17.62
N THR A 357 9.17 -8.65 17.98
CA THR A 357 9.73 -7.82 19.04
C THR A 357 8.62 -7.19 19.90
N ASN A 358 8.96 -6.66 21.07
CA ASN A 358 8.02 -5.93 21.93
C ASN A 358 7.91 -4.44 21.54
N ARG A 359 7.89 -4.16 20.23
CA ARG A 359 7.60 -2.85 19.63
C ARG A 359 6.24 -2.85 18.95
N MET A 360 5.74 -1.67 18.56
CA MET A 360 4.51 -1.53 17.78
C MET A 360 4.60 -2.39 16.51
N SER A 361 3.50 -3.09 16.19
CA SER A 361 3.46 -3.96 15.00
C SER A 361 3.65 -3.17 13.73
N ALA A 362 4.35 -3.74 12.77
CA ALA A 362 4.49 -3.19 11.45
C ALA A 362 3.42 -3.74 10.49
N GLY A 363 3.12 -3.01 9.42
CA GLY A 363 2.10 -3.39 8.46
C GLY A 363 2.37 -2.87 7.05
N ALA A 364 1.29 -2.77 6.28
CA ALA A 364 1.38 -2.33 4.90
C ALA A 364 1.68 -0.84 4.76
N TYR A 365 2.65 -0.52 3.95
CA TYR A 365 2.97 0.84 3.51
C TYR A 365 3.34 0.80 2.02
N ARG A 366 2.91 1.79 1.24
CA ARG A 366 3.20 1.98 -0.19
C ARG A 366 4.62 1.53 -0.53
N GLY A 367 4.79 0.67 -1.56
CA GLY A 367 6.05 0.03 -1.89
C GLY A 367 6.34 -1.30 -1.18
N TYR A 368 5.59 -1.64 -0.13
CA TYR A 368 5.43 -2.94 0.54
C TYR A 368 6.67 -3.87 0.49
N GLY A 369 7.78 -3.49 1.16
CA GLY A 369 9.05 -4.24 1.17
C GLY A 369 10.00 -3.91 0.00
N ALA A 370 9.47 -3.67 -1.19
CA ALA A 370 10.27 -3.30 -2.35
C ALA A 370 11.14 -2.05 -2.10
N THR A 371 10.60 -1.05 -1.41
CA THR A 371 11.33 0.19 -1.11
C THR A 371 12.65 -0.06 -0.38
N GLN A 372 12.65 -0.97 0.61
CA GLN A 372 13.83 -1.34 1.38
C GLN A 372 14.83 -2.15 0.54
N GLY A 373 14.34 -3.16 -0.19
CA GLY A 373 15.18 -3.99 -1.05
C GLY A 373 15.79 -3.20 -2.22
N ILE A 374 15.02 -2.33 -2.87
CA ILE A 374 15.51 -1.48 -3.96
C ILE A 374 16.54 -0.48 -3.44
N PHE A 375 16.33 0.11 -2.25
CA PHE A 375 17.36 0.96 -1.64
C PHE A 375 18.69 0.20 -1.52
N ALA A 376 18.68 -1.02 -1.01
CA ALA A 376 19.88 -1.81 -0.80
C ALA A 376 20.56 -2.23 -2.11
N VAL A 377 19.81 -2.81 -3.06
CA VAL A 377 20.37 -3.28 -4.33
C VAL A 377 20.86 -2.12 -5.17
N GLU A 378 20.06 -1.05 -5.34
CA GLU A 378 20.43 0.12 -6.13
C GLU A 378 21.63 0.89 -5.55
N SER A 379 21.72 0.97 -4.21
CA SER A 379 22.89 1.56 -3.53
C SER A 379 24.14 0.71 -3.73
N THR A 380 24.02 -0.63 -3.71
CA THR A 380 25.15 -1.52 -4.01
C THR A 380 25.61 -1.38 -5.46
N VAL A 381 24.68 -1.23 -6.41
CA VAL A 381 25.02 -0.96 -7.83
C VAL A 381 25.70 0.41 -7.99
N ASN A 382 25.29 1.42 -7.23
CA ASN A 382 25.96 2.73 -7.21
C ASN A 382 27.38 2.63 -6.64
N LYS A 383 27.59 1.84 -5.57
CA LYS A 383 28.91 1.55 -5.02
C LYS A 383 29.80 0.78 -6.02
N LEU A 384 29.21 -0.18 -6.75
CA LEU A 384 29.91 -0.90 -7.84
C LEU A 384 30.38 0.08 -8.93
N ALA A 385 29.49 0.99 -9.40
CA ALA A 385 29.85 2.01 -10.39
C ALA A 385 31.05 2.86 -9.92
N ALA A 386 31.01 3.33 -8.68
CA ALA A 386 32.09 4.09 -8.09
C ALA A 386 33.41 3.28 -8.00
N LYS A 387 33.35 2.01 -7.61
CA LYS A 387 34.51 1.10 -7.52
C LYS A 387 35.14 0.83 -8.89
N LEU A 388 34.33 0.78 -9.94
CA LEU A 388 34.77 0.62 -11.34
C LEU A 388 35.22 1.94 -11.98
N GLY A 389 34.88 3.08 -11.40
CA GLY A 389 35.06 4.39 -12.04
C GLY A 389 34.15 4.56 -13.26
N MET A 390 33.01 3.86 -13.30
CA MET A 390 32.02 3.93 -14.37
C MET A 390 30.89 4.92 -14.06
N ASP A 391 30.33 5.50 -15.08
CA ASP A 391 29.09 6.27 -14.96
C ASP A 391 27.96 5.37 -14.50
N PRO A 392 27.22 5.71 -13.42
CA PRO A 392 26.17 4.85 -12.87
C PRO A 392 24.97 4.65 -13.81
N VAL A 393 24.70 5.56 -14.73
CA VAL A 393 23.68 5.39 -15.79
C VAL A 393 24.19 4.40 -16.84
N ALA A 394 25.45 4.52 -17.27
CA ALA A 394 26.05 3.59 -18.22
C ALA A 394 26.12 2.15 -17.69
N LEU A 395 26.50 1.99 -16.40
CA LEU A 395 26.50 0.68 -15.75
C LEU A 395 25.11 0.02 -15.77
N ARG A 396 24.05 0.79 -15.52
CA ARG A 396 22.68 0.27 -15.58
C ARG A 396 22.27 -0.14 -16.98
N ARG A 397 22.53 0.67 -18.00
CA ARG A 397 22.24 0.33 -19.41
C ARG A 397 22.80 -1.02 -19.84
N MET A 398 23.95 -1.42 -19.33
CA MET A 398 24.58 -2.71 -19.64
C MET A 398 23.87 -3.91 -19.00
N ASN A 399 23.22 -3.71 -17.86
CA ASN A 399 22.81 -4.81 -16.98
C ASN A 399 21.29 -4.97 -16.83
N ILE A 400 20.49 -3.99 -17.27
CA ILE A 400 19.03 -4.03 -17.08
C ILE A 400 18.36 -5.06 -17.97
N ILE A 401 17.19 -5.51 -17.52
CA ILE A 401 16.27 -6.31 -18.31
C ILE A 401 15.63 -5.51 -19.43
N HIS A 402 15.19 -6.22 -20.47
CA HIS A 402 14.46 -5.68 -21.62
C HIS A 402 13.16 -6.43 -21.83
N GLU A 403 12.31 -5.89 -22.69
CA GLU A 403 11.09 -6.58 -23.10
C GLU A 403 11.41 -7.96 -23.69
N GLY A 404 10.69 -8.97 -23.22
CA GLY A 404 10.91 -10.38 -23.57
C GLY A 404 11.87 -11.15 -22.67
N ASP A 405 12.65 -10.49 -21.81
CA ASP A 405 13.51 -11.18 -20.85
C ASP A 405 12.67 -11.90 -19.78
N ILE A 406 13.13 -13.08 -19.37
CA ILE A 406 12.59 -13.79 -18.22
C ILE A 406 13.20 -13.19 -16.95
N MET A 407 12.38 -13.04 -15.92
CA MET A 407 12.77 -12.53 -14.61
C MET A 407 12.72 -13.66 -13.55
N PRO A 408 13.78 -14.47 -13.39
CA PRO A 408 13.74 -15.61 -12.49
C PRO A 408 13.34 -15.23 -11.06
N ALA A 409 13.97 -14.20 -10.48
CA ALA A 409 13.65 -13.70 -9.14
C ALA A 409 12.29 -13.01 -9.03
N TYR A 410 11.54 -12.87 -10.11
CA TYR A 410 10.16 -12.42 -10.14
C TYR A 410 9.23 -13.54 -10.60
N TYR A 411 9.26 -14.63 -9.87
CA TYR A 411 8.44 -15.82 -10.09
C TYR A 411 8.57 -16.44 -11.49
N GLY A 412 9.66 -16.16 -12.22
CA GLY A 412 9.88 -16.62 -13.59
C GLY A 412 8.97 -15.94 -14.63
N GLU A 413 8.33 -14.81 -14.28
CA GLU A 413 7.51 -14.06 -15.23
C GLU A 413 8.36 -13.43 -16.34
N THR A 414 7.76 -13.26 -17.52
CA THR A 414 8.38 -12.55 -18.65
C THR A 414 8.08 -11.05 -18.54
N ALA A 415 9.06 -10.20 -18.83
CA ALA A 415 8.88 -8.77 -18.98
C ALA A 415 8.11 -8.48 -20.29
N SER A 416 6.78 -8.69 -20.27
CA SER A 416 5.90 -8.60 -21.47
C SER A 416 5.79 -7.19 -22.04
N SER A 417 6.04 -6.18 -21.20
CA SER A 417 6.07 -4.77 -21.57
C SER A 417 7.10 -4.06 -20.69
N CYS A 418 8.21 -3.56 -21.26
CA CYS A 418 9.32 -3.01 -20.48
C CYS A 418 9.99 -1.84 -21.21
N HIS A 419 9.75 -0.62 -20.72
CA HIS A 419 10.43 0.59 -21.17
C HIS A 419 11.40 1.14 -20.10
N LEU A 420 12.06 0.26 -19.31
CA LEU A 420 12.97 0.67 -18.24
C LEU A 420 14.17 1.47 -18.77
N GLU A 421 14.77 1.05 -19.89
CA GLU A 421 15.88 1.79 -20.52
C GLU A 421 15.44 3.17 -21.01
N GLN A 422 14.27 3.28 -21.63
CA GLN A 422 13.69 4.53 -22.08
C GLN A 422 13.44 5.48 -20.90
N CYS A 423 12.89 4.94 -19.78
CA CYS A 423 12.71 5.69 -18.54
C CYS A 423 14.04 6.20 -17.98
N LEU A 424 15.08 5.36 -17.95
CA LEU A 424 16.41 5.72 -17.50
C LEU A 424 17.01 6.85 -18.35
N ASN A 425 16.96 6.72 -19.66
CA ASN A 425 17.49 7.71 -20.59
C ASN A 425 16.75 9.05 -20.46
N ARG A 426 15.42 9.02 -20.32
CA ARG A 426 14.60 10.21 -20.18
C ARG A 426 14.83 10.93 -18.87
N ALA A 427 14.85 10.21 -17.73
CA ALA A 427 15.13 10.79 -16.43
C ALA A 427 16.53 11.46 -16.39
N ALA A 428 17.55 10.81 -16.97
CA ALA A 428 18.89 11.36 -17.10
C ALA A 428 18.93 12.61 -17.99
N ALA A 429 18.25 12.62 -19.12
CA ALA A 429 18.16 13.78 -20.01
C ALA A 429 17.47 14.97 -19.32
N MET A 430 16.37 14.73 -18.59
CA MET A 430 15.62 15.77 -17.88
C MET A 430 16.47 16.52 -16.85
N ILE A 431 17.39 15.83 -16.15
CA ILE A 431 18.24 16.46 -15.13
C ILE A 431 19.50 17.09 -15.74
N GLY A 432 19.79 16.82 -17.02
CA GLY A 432 21.02 17.25 -17.71
C GLY A 432 22.24 16.44 -17.24
N TRP A 433 22.10 15.11 -17.16
CA TRP A 433 23.10 14.20 -16.62
C TRP A 433 24.47 14.34 -17.32
N GLU A 434 24.48 14.34 -18.65
CA GLU A 434 25.69 14.38 -19.46
C GLU A 434 26.35 15.79 -19.50
N GLU A 435 25.52 16.86 -19.47
CA GLU A 435 26.00 18.23 -19.58
C GLU A 435 26.58 18.79 -18.28
N LYS A 436 26.03 18.39 -17.12
CA LYS A 436 26.36 19.01 -15.84
C LYS A 436 27.43 18.26 -15.03
N GLY A 437 27.73 16.98 -15.40
CA GLY A 437 28.62 16.10 -14.65
C GLY A 437 28.00 15.68 -13.30
N LEU A 438 28.69 14.78 -12.57
CA LEU A 438 28.18 14.20 -11.32
C LEU A 438 28.38 15.10 -10.09
N ARG A 439 29.38 16.00 -10.11
CA ARG A 439 29.77 16.84 -8.98
C ARG A 439 30.11 18.26 -9.44
N THR A 440 29.66 19.26 -8.66
CA THR A 440 29.97 20.67 -8.89
C THR A 440 30.20 21.38 -7.55
N VAL A 441 31.33 22.08 -7.43
CA VAL A 441 31.59 22.96 -6.27
C VAL A 441 31.09 24.35 -6.59
N MET A 442 30.25 24.89 -5.72
CA MET A 442 29.62 26.20 -5.89
C MET A 442 30.53 27.32 -5.35
N PRO A 443 30.39 28.58 -5.81
CA PRO A 443 31.21 29.71 -5.35
C PRO A 443 31.08 30.01 -3.85
N ASP A 444 29.98 29.63 -3.22
CA ASP A 444 29.69 29.78 -1.78
C ASP A 444 30.24 28.62 -0.93
N GLY A 445 30.92 27.66 -1.56
CA GLY A 445 31.52 26.50 -0.88
C GLY A 445 30.59 25.29 -0.78
N LYS A 446 29.32 25.40 -1.08
CA LYS A 446 28.41 24.27 -1.15
C LYS A 446 28.77 23.33 -2.31
N ILE A 447 28.31 22.09 -2.21
CA ILE A 447 28.68 21.06 -3.20
C ILE A 447 27.41 20.39 -3.72
N ARG A 448 27.26 20.39 -5.04
CA ARG A 448 26.17 19.68 -5.72
C ARG A 448 26.61 18.31 -6.17
N GLY A 449 25.71 17.34 -6.00
CA GLY A 449 25.87 15.98 -6.50
C GLY A 449 24.63 15.50 -7.21
N ARG A 450 24.82 14.59 -8.19
CA ARG A 450 23.73 13.94 -8.89
C ARG A 450 23.78 12.44 -8.72
N GLY A 451 22.59 11.84 -8.51
CA GLY A 451 22.44 10.41 -8.34
C GLY A 451 21.29 9.85 -9.17
N VAL A 452 21.34 8.55 -9.38
CA VAL A 452 20.37 7.82 -10.21
C VAL A 452 19.88 6.56 -9.49
N ALA A 453 18.64 6.18 -9.75
CA ALA A 453 18.06 4.91 -9.33
C ALA A 453 16.97 4.44 -10.29
N MET A 454 16.73 3.13 -10.24
CA MET A 454 15.63 2.46 -10.93
C MET A 454 14.72 1.76 -9.93
N ALA A 455 13.49 1.45 -10.37
CA ALA A 455 12.54 0.71 -9.57
C ALA A 455 11.59 -0.10 -10.44
N MET A 456 11.07 -1.17 -9.84
CA MET A 456 9.91 -1.91 -10.34
C MET A 456 8.92 -2.18 -9.20
N GLN A 457 7.71 -2.61 -9.57
CA GLN A 457 6.70 -3.11 -8.64
C GLN A 457 5.84 -4.16 -9.37
N GLY A 458 4.75 -4.64 -8.79
CA GLY A 458 3.77 -5.50 -9.45
C GLY A 458 2.48 -4.77 -9.79
N SER A 459 1.64 -5.43 -10.61
CA SER A 459 0.26 -5.03 -10.91
C SER A 459 -0.68 -6.12 -10.39
N ALA A 460 -1.00 -6.08 -9.09
CA ALA A 460 -1.72 -7.12 -8.35
C ALA A 460 -0.85 -8.32 -7.91
N ILE A 461 -1.46 -9.27 -7.21
CA ILE A 461 -0.88 -10.56 -6.84
C ILE A 461 -1.47 -11.62 -7.78
N SER A 462 -0.61 -12.18 -8.64
CA SER A 462 -1.01 -13.18 -9.64
C SER A 462 -1.71 -14.39 -8.99
N ASN A 463 -2.77 -14.89 -9.61
CA ASN A 463 -3.60 -16.01 -9.16
C ASN A 463 -4.26 -15.84 -7.76
N CYS A 464 -4.19 -14.66 -7.15
CA CYS A 464 -4.73 -14.38 -5.82
C CYS A 464 -5.77 -13.26 -5.83
N ASP A 465 -5.42 -12.13 -6.43
CA ASP A 465 -6.28 -10.96 -6.42
C ASP A 465 -7.40 -11.04 -7.46
N VAL A 466 -8.55 -10.47 -7.11
CA VAL A 466 -9.74 -10.40 -7.96
C VAL A 466 -10.25 -8.97 -7.94
N GLY A 467 -10.47 -8.40 -9.12
CA GLY A 467 -11.24 -7.17 -9.31
C GLY A 467 -12.63 -7.48 -9.86
N SER A 468 -13.66 -6.83 -9.34
CA SER A 468 -15.05 -7.11 -9.80
C SER A 468 -15.86 -5.83 -9.96
N VAL A 469 -16.68 -5.84 -11.01
CA VAL A 469 -17.55 -4.72 -11.39
C VAL A 469 -18.91 -5.23 -11.85
N THR A 470 -19.97 -4.54 -11.43
CA THR A 470 -21.30 -4.67 -12.01
C THR A 470 -21.62 -3.40 -12.79
N VAL A 471 -22.00 -3.54 -14.07
CA VAL A 471 -22.45 -2.42 -14.92
C VAL A 471 -23.91 -2.64 -15.27
N LYS A 472 -24.71 -1.58 -15.11
CA LYS A 472 -26.15 -1.61 -15.37
C LYS A 472 -26.56 -0.42 -16.22
N LEU A 473 -27.34 -0.66 -17.28
CA LEU A 473 -28.08 0.40 -17.99
C LEU A 473 -29.33 0.75 -17.18
N SER A 474 -29.48 2.04 -16.84
CA SER A 474 -30.68 2.57 -16.17
C SER A 474 -31.79 2.87 -17.17
N ASP A 475 -32.99 3.12 -16.66
CA ASP A 475 -34.21 3.41 -17.42
C ASP A 475 -34.13 4.70 -18.26
N GLU A 476 -33.23 5.61 -17.93
CA GLU A 476 -33.03 6.85 -18.67
C GLU A 476 -31.91 6.76 -19.73
N GLY A 477 -31.29 5.59 -19.93
CA GLY A 477 -30.19 5.42 -20.88
C GLY A 477 -28.83 5.86 -20.30
N THR A 478 -28.72 6.01 -18.98
CA THR A 478 -27.46 6.26 -18.28
C THR A 478 -26.93 4.96 -17.65
N TYR A 479 -25.68 4.98 -17.13
CA TYR A 479 -25.03 3.78 -16.62
C TYR A 479 -24.69 3.91 -15.14
N ASN A 480 -24.97 2.86 -14.38
CA ASN A 480 -24.52 2.69 -13.02
C ASN A 480 -23.45 1.61 -12.95
N ILE A 481 -22.29 1.96 -12.39
CA ILE A 481 -21.18 1.04 -12.17
C ILE A 481 -21.02 0.83 -10.67
N ILE A 482 -21.13 -0.42 -10.23
CA ILE A 482 -20.92 -0.82 -8.84
C ILE A 482 -19.60 -1.55 -8.76
N VAL A 483 -18.65 -0.98 -7.99
CA VAL A 483 -17.29 -1.51 -7.84
C VAL A 483 -17.08 -2.17 -6.49
N GLY A 484 -16.22 -3.19 -6.45
CA GLY A 484 -15.74 -3.80 -5.19
C GLY A 484 -14.48 -3.16 -4.64
N CYS A 485 -13.72 -2.43 -5.47
CA CYS A 485 -12.50 -1.71 -5.07
C CYS A 485 -12.80 -0.37 -4.38
N THR A 486 -11.80 0.21 -3.73
CA THR A 486 -11.97 1.44 -2.94
C THR A 486 -11.13 2.60 -3.49
N ASP A 487 -11.75 3.76 -3.71
CA ASP A 487 -11.03 5.00 -3.95
C ASP A 487 -10.56 5.60 -2.61
N MET A 488 -9.27 5.58 -2.38
CA MET A 488 -8.62 6.16 -1.19
C MET A 488 -7.97 7.53 -1.47
N GLY A 489 -8.37 8.19 -2.57
CA GLY A 489 -7.81 9.42 -3.09
C GLY A 489 -7.05 9.24 -4.40
N THR A 490 -6.93 7.99 -4.89
CA THR A 490 -6.23 7.65 -6.13
C THR A 490 -6.98 8.07 -7.39
N GLY A 491 -8.31 8.24 -7.31
CA GLY A 491 -9.16 8.55 -8.45
C GLY A 491 -9.60 7.32 -9.23
N CYS A 492 -9.57 6.13 -8.63
CA CYS A 492 -9.96 4.90 -9.33
C CYS A 492 -11.42 4.92 -9.83
N ASP A 493 -12.35 5.54 -9.10
CA ASP A 493 -13.72 5.73 -9.56
C ASP A 493 -13.77 6.48 -10.90
N THR A 494 -12.87 7.45 -11.10
CA THR A 494 -12.77 8.23 -12.33
C THR A 494 -12.18 7.42 -13.48
N ILE A 495 -11.08 6.67 -13.25
CA ILE A 495 -10.48 5.88 -14.32
C ILE A 495 -11.39 4.71 -14.76
N ILE A 496 -12.14 4.11 -13.84
CA ILE A 496 -13.15 3.09 -14.18
C ILE A 496 -14.25 3.70 -15.06
N ALA A 497 -14.70 4.91 -14.73
CA ALA A 497 -15.64 5.64 -15.59
C ALA A 497 -15.04 5.97 -16.98
N GLN A 498 -13.72 6.29 -17.06
CA GLN A 498 -13.05 6.51 -18.35
C GLN A 498 -13.03 5.25 -19.22
N PHE A 499 -12.69 4.09 -18.64
CA PHE A 499 -12.76 2.82 -19.35
C PHE A 499 -14.16 2.52 -19.86
N ALA A 500 -15.15 2.65 -19.00
CA ALA A 500 -16.55 2.40 -19.36
C ALA A 500 -17.05 3.36 -20.45
N ALA A 501 -16.71 4.63 -20.36
CA ALA A 501 -17.13 5.64 -21.34
C ALA A 501 -16.56 5.35 -22.75
N ASP A 502 -15.30 4.90 -22.83
CA ASP A 502 -14.69 4.55 -24.11
C ASP A 502 -15.24 3.23 -24.69
N VAL A 503 -15.54 2.21 -23.85
CA VAL A 503 -16.13 0.94 -24.32
C VAL A 503 -17.57 1.11 -24.75
N LEU A 504 -18.37 1.86 -23.97
CA LEU A 504 -19.79 2.10 -24.22
C LEU A 504 -20.03 3.30 -25.16
N GLU A 505 -18.96 3.94 -25.65
CA GLU A 505 -19.00 5.08 -26.58
C GLU A 505 -19.87 6.25 -26.09
N THR A 506 -20.02 6.40 -24.77
CA THR A 506 -20.91 7.39 -24.13
C THR A 506 -20.15 8.53 -23.48
N SER A 507 -20.88 9.58 -23.05
CA SER A 507 -20.30 10.62 -22.21
C SER A 507 -19.96 10.07 -20.82
N ILE A 508 -18.80 10.45 -20.28
CA ILE A 508 -18.45 10.11 -18.90
C ILE A 508 -19.44 10.67 -17.87
N ASP A 509 -20.20 11.72 -18.23
CA ASP A 509 -21.24 12.31 -17.38
C ASP A 509 -22.47 11.41 -17.26
N ASN A 510 -22.69 10.51 -18.22
CA ASN A 510 -23.76 9.51 -18.20
C ASN A 510 -23.42 8.29 -17.30
N ILE A 511 -22.26 8.29 -16.64
CA ILE A 511 -21.80 7.18 -15.83
C ILE A 511 -21.72 7.60 -14.36
N ALA A 512 -22.46 6.91 -13.49
CA ALA A 512 -22.34 6.99 -12.04
C ALA A 512 -21.55 5.79 -11.51
N VAL A 513 -20.55 6.03 -10.62
CA VAL A 513 -19.75 4.98 -10.01
C VAL A 513 -20.05 4.92 -8.50
N TYR A 514 -20.37 3.73 -8.01
CA TYR A 514 -20.67 3.45 -6.61
C TYR A 514 -19.70 2.42 -6.05
N GLY A 515 -19.25 2.61 -4.85
CA GLY A 515 -18.45 1.64 -4.10
C GLY A 515 -18.18 2.13 -2.69
N VAL A 516 -18.03 1.30 -1.71
CA VAL A 516 -18.23 -0.16 -1.64
C VAL A 516 -19.22 -0.43 -0.51
N ASP A 517 -20.11 -1.39 -0.75
CA ASP A 517 -21.00 -1.94 0.24
C ASP A 517 -20.98 -3.47 0.04
N THR A 518 -20.54 -4.22 1.05
CA THR A 518 -20.34 -5.67 0.93
C THR A 518 -21.62 -6.49 0.72
N ASP A 519 -22.80 -5.87 0.82
CA ASP A 519 -24.08 -6.52 0.49
C ASP A 519 -24.46 -6.33 -0.99
N THR A 520 -24.04 -5.24 -1.63
CA THR A 520 -24.43 -4.89 -2.99
C THR A 520 -23.29 -4.89 -3.99
N SER A 521 -22.07 -4.58 -3.55
CA SER A 521 -20.89 -4.63 -4.40
C SER A 521 -20.45 -6.06 -4.66
N PRO A 522 -20.01 -6.41 -5.89
CA PRO A 522 -19.39 -7.69 -6.15
C PRO A 522 -18.09 -7.83 -5.36
N TYR A 523 -17.67 -9.07 -5.07
CA TYR A 523 -16.45 -9.34 -4.32
C TYR A 523 -15.22 -8.80 -5.06
N ASP A 524 -14.38 -8.08 -4.33
CA ASP A 524 -13.09 -7.56 -4.78
C ASP A 524 -12.08 -7.74 -3.65
N SER A 525 -10.84 -8.04 -3.97
CA SER A 525 -9.79 -8.25 -2.96
C SER A 525 -9.49 -6.97 -2.17
N GLY A 526 -9.76 -5.81 -2.76
CA GLY A 526 -9.51 -4.50 -2.16
C GLY A 526 -8.42 -3.71 -2.90
N SER A 527 -8.25 -2.45 -2.52
CA SER A 527 -7.29 -1.55 -3.17
C SER A 527 -5.92 -1.62 -2.48
N TYR A 528 -5.14 -2.63 -2.85
CA TYR A 528 -3.76 -2.87 -2.44
C TYR A 528 -2.98 -3.55 -3.58
N ALA A 529 -1.68 -3.79 -3.40
CA ALA A 529 -0.78 -4.38 -4.40
C ALA A 529 -0.89 -3.70 -5.78
N SER A 530 -1.31 -2.44 -5.81
CA SER A 530 -1.54 -1.64 -7.03
C SER A 530 -2.48 -2.29 -8.05
N SER A 531 -3.43 -3.12 -7.58
CA SER A 531 -4.27 -4.01 -8.41
C SER A 531 -5.40 -3.31 -9.16
N THR A 532 -5.92 -2.19 -8.63
CA THR A 532 -7.21 -1.63 -9.04
C THR A 532 -7.27 -1.26 -10.52
N THR A 533 -6.28 -0.52 -11.06
CA THR A 533 -6.26 -0.16 -12.48
C THR A 533 -6.21 -1.39 -13.37
N TYR A 534 -5.35 -2.36 -13.02
CA TYR A 534 -5.09 -3.54 -13.83
C TYR A 534 -6.25 -4.56 -13.76
N LEU A 535 -6.66 -4.99 -12.56
CA LEU A 535 -7.70 -6.03 -12.40
C LEU A 535 -9.11 -5.47 -12.46
N THR A 536 -9.45 -4.49 -11.60
CA THR A 536 -10.81 -3.94 -11.58
C THR A 536 -11.10 -3.13 -12.84
N GLY A 537 -10.07 -2.47 -13.41
CA GLY A 537 -10.17 -1.82 -14.72
C GLY A 537 -10.47 -2.81 -15.84
N MET A 538 -9.81 -3.99 -15.89
CA MET A 538 -10.10 -5.03 -16.86
C MET A 538 -11.52 -5.63 -16.65
N ALA A 539 -11.93 -5.83 -15.39
CA ALA A 539 -13.30 -6.26 -15.09
C ALA A 539 -14.33 -5.27 -15.61
N ALA A 540 -14.07 -3.96 -15.49
CA ALA A 540 -14.94 -2.91 -16.03
C ALA A 540 -15.01 -2.96 -17.56
N VAL A 541 -13.90 -3.10 -18.25
CA VAL A 541 -13.83 -3.23 -19.71
C VAL A 541 -14.69 -4.43 -20.14
N ARG A 542 -14.45 -5.61 -19.57
CA ARG A 542 -15.16 -6.84 -19.94
C ARG A 542 -16.66 -6.80 -19.60
N ALA A 543 -17.02 -6.20 -18.47
CA ALA A 543 -18.43 -6.02 -18.13
C ALA A 543 -19.15 -5.08 -19.12
N CYS A 544 -18.50 -3.98 -19.52
CA CYS A 544 -19.03 -3.04 -20.50
C CYS A 544 -19.14 -3.67 -21.92
N GLU A 545 -18.15 -4.44 -22.35
CA GLU A 545 -18.19 -5.19 -23.61
C GLU A 545 -19.41 -6.14 -23.64
N GLN A 546 -19.60 -6.95 -22.60
CA GLN A 546 -20.76 -7.85 -22.51
C GLN A 546 -22.09 -7.11 -22.40
N LEU A 547 -22.13 -5.95 -21.72
CA LEU A 547 -23.34 -5.13 -21.68
C LEU A 547 -23.68 -4.57 -23.07
N LYS A 548 -22.67 -4.11 -23.82
CA LYS A 548 -22.85 -3.65 -25.20
C LYS A 548 -23.41 -4.76 -26.12
N GLU A 549 -22.88 -5.98 -25.95
CA GLU A 549 -23.43 -7.16 -26.66
C GLU A 549 -24.91 -7.40 -26.32
N ARG A 550 -25.29 -7.28 -25.04
CA ARG A 550 -26.73 -7.44 -24.62
C ARG A 550 -27.60 -6.31 -25.14
N ILE A 551 -27.11 -5.07 -25.18
CA ILE A 551 -27.81 -3.92 -25.77
C ILE A 551 -28.12 -4.20 -27.25
N LEU A 552 -27.09 -4.62 -28.01
CA LEU A 552 -27.21 -4.96 -29.42
C LEU A 552 -28.19 -6.13 -29.64
N ALA A 553 -28.11 -7.17 -28.83
CA ALA A 553 -29.00 -8.34 -28.93
C ALA A 553 -30.47 -7.97 -28.68
N LEU A 554 -30.76 -7.13 -27.66
CA LEU A 554 -32.12 -6.67 -27.40
C LEU A 554 -32.64 -5.77 -28.49
N ALA A 555 -31.83 -4.84 -29.01
CA ALA A 555 -32.20 -3.99 -30.14
C ALA A 555 -32.47 -4.82 -31.40
N ALA A 556 -31.63 -5.84 -31.68
CA ALA A 556 -31.79 -6.74 -32.79
C ALA A 556 -33.15 -7.46 -32.76
N ASP A 557 -33.53 -8.02 -31.58
CA ASP A 557 -34.83 -8.63 -31.37
C ASP A 557 -36.00 -7.65 -31.64
N LYS A 558 -35.91 -6.46 -31.05
CA LYS A 558 -37.01 -5.45 -31.20
C LYS A 558 -37.08 -4.85 -32.60
N MET A 559 -35.96 -4.66 -33.27
CA MET A 559 -35.90 -4.17 -34.64
C MET A 559 -36.11 -5.28 -35.69
N GLN A 560 -36.19 -6.56 -35.27
CA GLN A 560 -36.26 -7.75 -36.13
C GLN A 560 -35.11 -7.78 -37.16
N ARG A 561 -33.88 -7.65 -36.66
CA ARG A 561 -32.62 -7.62 -37.41
C ARG A 561 -31.62 -8.62 -36.81
N GLU A 562 -30.60 -8.94 -37.58
CA GLU A 562 -29.45 -9.65 -37.03
C GLU A 562 -28.53 -8.69 -36.28
N ALA A 563 -28.06 -9.06 -35.08
CA ALA A 563 -27.18 -8.20 -34.25
C ALA A 563 -25.90 -7.81 -34.97
N SER A 564 -25.37 -8.66 -35.86
CA SER A 564 -24.17 -8.40 -36.67
C SER A 564 -24.34 -7.31 -37.75
N GLU A 565 -25.59 -6.91 -38.05
CA GLU A 565 -25.91 -5.84 -39.00
C GLU A 565 -26.12 -4.49 -38.33
N LEU A 566 -26.13 -4.46 -36.99
CA LEU A 566 -26.39 -3.28 -36.19
C LEU A 566 -25.13 -2.66 -35.67
N CYS A 567 -25.11 -1.34 -35.65
CA CYS A 567 -24.07 -0.51 -35.05
C CYS A 567 -24.58 0.18 -33.79
N PHE A 568 -23.66 0.50 -32.84
CA PHE A 568 -23.96 1.23 -31.62
C PHE A 568 -23.02 2.43 -31.54
N ASP A 569 -23.54 3.64 -31.29
CA ASP A 569 -22.79 4.89 -31.20
C ASP A 569 -22.80 5.55 -29.80
N GLY A 570 -23.27 4.79 -28.79
CA GLY A 570 -23.36 5.27 -27.40
C GLY A 570 -24.70 5.93 -27.04
N GLU A 571 -25.51 6.33 -28.03
CA GLU A 571 -26.83 6.95 -27.85
C GLU A 571 -27.95 6.08 -28.40
N LYS A 572 -27.67 5.31 -29.46
CA LYS A 572 -28.62 4.46 -30.15
C LYS A 572 -27.98 3.27 -30.82
N VAL A 573 -28.78 2.30 -31.13
CA VAL A 573 -28.47 1.19 -32.04
C VAL A 573 -29.13 1.48 -33.39
N PHE A 574 -28.43 1.29 -34.49
CA PHE A 574 -28.93 1.60 -35.83
C PHE A 574 -28.36 0.65 -36.88
N ASP A 575 -29.17 0.51 -38.00
CA ASP A 575 -28.75 -0.19 -39.19
C ASP A 575 -28.28 0.83 -40.24
N GLU A 576 -27.03 0.71 -40.67
CA GLU A 576 -26.45 1.61 -41.68
C GLU A 576 -27.07 1.48 -43.07
N LYS A 577 -27.74 0.35 -43.38
CA LYS A 577 -28.28 0.05 -44.70
C LYS A 577 -29.56 0.81 -45.00
N ASP A 578 -30.44 0.93 -44.01
CA ASP A 578 -31.75 1.55 -44.20
C ASP A 578 -32.07 2.68 -43.23
N GLY A 579 -31.16 2.95 -42.29
CA GLY A 579 -31.31 4.00 -41.31
C GLY A 579 -32.30 3.70 -40.17
N ALA A 580 -32.78 2.46 -40.05
CA ALA A 580 -33.58 2.06 -38.92
C ALA A 580 -32.78 2.20 -37.61
N GLN A 581 -33.40 2.74 -36.57
CA GLN A 581 -32.70 3.00 -35.31
C GLN A 581 -33.61 2.84 -34.08
N MET A 582 -32.99 2.55 -32.94
CA MET A 582 -33.65 2.49 -31.63
C MET A 582 -32.79 3.22 -30.62
N SER A 583 -33.37 4.17 -29.89
CA SER A 583 -32.62 4.93 -28.89
C SER A 583 -32.27 4.06 -27.69
N LEU A 584 -31.21 4.44 -26.97
CA LEU A 584 -30.77 3.76 -25.73
C LEU A 584 -31.90 3.80 -24.67
N PHE A 585 -32.68 4.90 -24.61
CA PHE A 585 -33.87 5.02 -23.77
C PHE A 585 -34.96 3.96 -24.11
N ASP A 586 -35.27 3.79 -25.41
CA ASP A 586 -36.23 2.80 -25.84
C ASP A 586 -35.76 1.38 -25.55
N ILE A 587 -34.48 1.09 -25.73
CA ILE A 587 -33.85 -0.20 -25.41
C ILE A 587 -33.98 -0.49 -23.93
N ALA A 588 -33.62 0.47 -23.07
CA ALA A 588 -33.73 0.36 -21.62
C ALA A 588 -35.17 0.10 -21.17
N THR A 589 -36.12 0.86 -21.72
CA THR A 589 -37.55 0.70 -21.46
C THR A 589 -38.06 -0.69 -21.91
N ALA A 590 -37.64 -1.16 -23.09
CA ALA A 590 -38.00 -2.48 -23.59
C ALA A 590 -37.47 -3.61 -22.69
N SER A 591 -36.27 -3.47 -22.15
CA SER A 591 -35.70 -4.42 -21.20
C SER A 591 -36.55 -4.57 -19.93
N MET A 592 -37.05 -3.46 -19.39
CA MET A 592 -37.83 -3.46 -18.15
C MET A 592 -39.23 -4.02 -18.35
N CYS A 593 -39.85 -3.79 -19.52
CA CYS A 593 -41.24 -4.20 -19.78
C CYS A 593 -41.37 -5.68 -20.15
N ASN A 594 -40.35 -6.29 -20.72
CA ASN A 594 -40.47 -7.63 -21.33
C ASN A 594 -39.75 -8.75 -20.56
N ASN A 595 -38.93 -8.44 -19.56
CA ASN A 595 -38.15 -9.37 -18.70
C ASN A 595 -37.33 -10.45 -19.46
N GLU A 596 -37.03 -10.24 -20.75
CA GLU A 596 -36.37 -11.25 -21.57
C GLU A 596 -34.83 -11.16 -21.48
N ILE A 597 -34.29 -9.95 -21.44
CA ILE A 597 -32.82 -9.70 -21.37
C ILE A 597 -32.53 -8.66 -20.28
N SER A 598 -31.82 -9.06 -19.29
CA SER A 598 -31.31 -8.10 -18.27
C SER A 598 -30.13 -7.28 -18.82
N LEU A 599 -30.26 -5.96 -18.78
CA LEU A 599 -29.18 -5.01 -19.14
C LEU A 599 -28.31 -4.70 -17.94
N GLU A 600 -27.92 -5.74 -17.23
CA GLU A 600 -26.97 -5.70 -16.11
C GLU A 600 -25.94 -6.83 -16.25
N VAL A 601 -24.66 -6.52 -16.11
CA VAL A 601 -23.55 -7.48 -16.20
C VAL A 601 -22.64 -7.33 -15.00
N THR A 602 -22.39 -8.45 -14.33
CA THR A 602 -21.31 -8.54 -13.32
C THR A 602 -20.17 -9.36 -13.91
N TYR A 603 -18.95 -8.80 -13.83
CA TYR A 603 -17.74 -9.49 -14.26
C TYR A 603 -16.67 -9.42 -13.18
N SER A 604 -16.00 -10.56 -12.95
CA SER A 604 -14.85 -10.68 -12.06
C SER A 604 -13.63 -11.07 -12.88
N HIS A 605 -12.52 -10.40 -12.64
CA HIS A 605 -11.27 -10.63 -13.32
C HIS A 605 -10.14 -10.92 -12.33
N SER A 606 -9.36 -11.95 -12.61
CA SER A 606 -8.06 -12.25 -11.98
C SER A 606 -7.04 -12.49 -13.09
N SER A 607 -5.76 -12.35 -12.77
CA SER A 607 -4.68 -12.54 -13.74
C SER A 607 -3.69 -13.59 -13.26
N PRO A 608 -3.21 -14.48 -14.15
CA PRO A 608 -2.13 -15.40 -13.84
C PRO A 608 -0.74 -14.73 -13.82
N VAL A 609 -0.64 -13.48 -14.28
CA VAL A 609 0.59 -12.69 -14.33
C VAL A 609 0.41 -11.34 -13.62
N SER A 610 1.53 -10.76 -13.19
CA SER A 610 1.57 -9.46 -12.51
C SER A 610 2.58 -8.55 -13.24
N PRO A 611 2.22 -8.00 -14.42
CA PRO A 611 3.17 -7.24 -15.23
C PRO A 611 3.71 -6.03 -14.47
N PRO A 612 5.04 -5.89 -14.33
CA PRO A 612 5.61 -4.83 -13.53
C PRO A 612 5.55 -3.47 -14.23
N PRO A 613 5.13 -2.41 -13.51
CA PRO A 613 5.49 -1.05 -13.87
C PRO A 613 6.97 -0.82 -13.56
N PHE A 614 7.63 0.00 -14.37
CA PHE A 614 9.02 0.38 -14.20
C PHE A 614 9.16 1.87 -14.00
N MET A 615 10.26 2.27 -13.38
CA MET A 615 10.57 3.67 -13.14
C MET A 615 12.08 3.87 -13.07
N ALA A 616 12.55 4.99 -13.62
CA ALA A 616 13.88 5.48 -13.34
C ALA A 616 13.81 6.95 -12.91
N ALA A 617 14.73 7.35 -12.05
CA ALA A 617 14.77 8.70 -11.52
C ALA A 617 16.19 9.17 -11.27
N CYS A 618 16.38 10.49 -11.33
CA CYS A 618 17.62 11.16 -10.98
C CYS A 618 17.34 12.28 -9.98
N ALA A 619 18.27 12.45 -9.02
CA ALA A 619 18.23 13.49 -8.02
C ALA A 619 19.44 14.41 -8.14
N GLU A 620 19.25 15.72 -7.93
CA GLU A 620 20.31 16.70 -7.72
C GLU A 620 20.17 17.28 -6.32
N VAL A 621 21.20 17.14 -5.49
CA VAL A 621 21.25 17.72 -4.14
C VAL A 621 22.35 18.75 -4.03
N GLU A 622 22.18 19.72 -3.15
CA GLU A 622 23.21 20.65 -2.70
C GLU A 622 23.49 20.39 -1.22
N ILE A 623 24.76 20.23 -0.87
CA ILE A 623 25.17 19.95 0.49
C ILE A 623 26.05 21.10 0.99
N ASP A 624 25.71 21.58 2.16
CA ASP A 624 26.57 22.48 2.93
C ASP A 624 27.59 21.63 3.73
N PRO A 625 28.87 21.67 3.39
CA PRO A 625 29.88 20.84 4.04
C PRO A 625 30.17 21.25 5.50
N GLU A 626 29.77 22.44 5.94
CA GLU A 626 29.96 22.90 7.33
C GLU A 626 28.86 22.37 8.25
N THR A 627 27.65 22.22 7.74
CA THR A 627 26.49 21.82 8.54
C THR A 627 25.97 20.40 8.24
N GLY A 628 26.36 19.82 7.10
CA GLY A 628 25.82 18.56 6.59
C GLY A 628 24.39 18.67 6.06
N ALA A 629 23.84 19.88 5.97
CA ALA A 629 22.48 20.08 5.47
C ALA A 629 22.38 19.71 4.00
N VAL A 630 21.32 18.98 3.65
CA VAL A 630 20.99 18.53 2.27
C VAL A 630 19.78 19.29 1.77
N GLU A 631 19.91 19.96 0.65
CA GLU A 631 18.82 20.58 -0.08
C GLU A 631 18.59 19.81 -1.40
N LEU A 632 17.36 19.34 -1.62
CA LEU A 632 16.97 18.71 -2.88
C LEU A 632 16.66 19.80 -3.91
N LEU A 633 17.52 19.97 -4.90
CA LEU A 633 17.40 21.02 -5.90
C LEU A 633 16.51 20.61 -7.09
N ASP A 634 16.56 19.35 -7.48
CA ASP A 634 15.82 18.81 -8.62
C ASP A 634 15.63 17.32 -8.48
N TYR A 635 14.46 16.84 -8.86
CA TYR A 635 14.15 15.42 -8.91
C TYR A 635 13.40 15.10 -10.20
N THR A 636 14.00 14.33 -11.06
CA THR A 636 13.41 13.93 -12.34
C THR A 636 13.06 12.46 -12.32
N ALA A 637 11.88 12.13 -12.83
CA ALA A 637 11.39 10.77 -12.86
C ALA A 637 10.67 10.47 -14.17
N CYS A 638 10.90 9.29 -14.72
CA CYS A 638 10.13 8.74 -15.82
C CYS A 638 9.53 7.40 -15.40
N VAL A 639 8.23 7.21 -15.68
CA VAL A 639 7.47 6.04 -15.27
C VAL A 639 6.89 5.35 -16.49
N ASP A 640 7.09 4.04 -16.57
CA ASP A 640 6.38 3.14 -17.47
C ASP A 640 5.28 2.41 -16.67
N CYS A 641 4.06 2.89 -16.80
CA CYS A 641 2.86 2.25 -16.25
C CYS A 641 1.94 1.70 -17.36
N GLY A 642 2.52 1.36 -18.51
CA GLY A 642 1.74 1.06 -19.70
C GLY A 642 1.01 2.31 -20.21
N THR A 643 -0.18 2.14 -20.75
CA THR A 643 -1.02 3.27 -21.14
C THR A 643 -1.42 4.11 -19.91
N VAL A 644 -1.12 5.41 -19.96
CA VAL A 644 -1.49 6.36 -18.91
C VAL A 644 -2.98 6.70 -19.02
N VAL A 645 -3.82 6.11 -18.18
CA VAL A 645 -5.29 6.24 -18.29
C VAL A 645 -5.76 7.68 -18.06
N ASN A 646 -5.23 8.34 -17.03
CA ASN A 646 -5.52 9.73 -16.71
C ASN A 646 -4.21 10.45 -16.37
N THR A 647 -3.79 11.34 -17.25
CA THR A 647 -2.47 11.99 -17.18
C THR A 647 -2.30 12.88 -15.94
N ASN A 648 -3.37 13.55 -15.47
CA ASN A 648 -3.33 14.35 -14.25
C ASN A 648 -3.26 13.49 -12.99
N LEU A 649 -4.11 12.46 -12.90
CA LEU A 649 -4.14 11.59 -11.72
C LEU A 649 -2.84 10.76 -11.61
N ALA A 650 -2.31 10.27 -12.73
CA ALA A 650 -1.04 9.55 -12.75
C ALA A 650 0.12 10.44 -12.28
N ARG A 651 0.19 11.70 -12.74
CA ARG A 651 1.21 12.65 -12.29
C ARG A 651 1.11 12.92 -10.80
N VAL A 652 -0.08 13.22 -10.28
CA VAL A 652 -0.30 13.48 -8.85
C VAL A 652 0.06 12.27 -8.00
N GLN A 653 -0.25 11.04 -8.46
CA GLN A 653 0.15 9.82 -7.78
C GLN A 653 1.67 9.65 -7.75
N THR A 654 2.35 9.98 -8.84
CA THR A 654 3.82 9.91 -8.93
C THR A 654 4.47 10.94 -8.02
N GLU A 655 4.11 12.21 -8.14
CA GLU A 655 4.64 13.29 -7.30
C GLU A 655 4.43 13.01 -5.80
N GLY A 656 3.22 12.55 -5.43
CA GLY A 656 2.90 12.20 -4.05
C GLY A 656 3.68 10.99 -3.51
N GLY A 657 3.97 9.99 -4.34
CA GLY A 657 4.80 8.86 -3.95
C GLY A 657 6.28 9.21 -3.82
N LEU A 658 6.79 10.01 -4.75
CA LEU A 658 8.15 10.55 -4.68
C LEU A 658 8.36 11.36 -3.40
N LEU A 659 7.41 12.22 -3.05
CA LEU A 659 7.50 13.04 -1.84
C LEU A 659 7.55 12.18 -0.56
N GLN A 660 6.79 11.07 -0.51
CA GLN A 660 6.88 10.11 0.59
C GLN A 660 8.25 9.44 0.65
N GLY A 661 8.82 9.04 -0.50
CA GLY A 661 10.16 8.48 -0.58
C GLY A 661 11.27 9.47 -0.17
N ILE A 662 11.13 10.74 -0.56
CA ILE A 662 12.02 11.84 -0.14
C ILE A 662 11.95 12.02 1.37
N GLY A 663 10.73 12.00 1.95
CA GLY A 663 10.53 12.08 3.40
C GLY A 663 11.23 10.96 4.16
N MET A 664 11.04 9.73 3.72
CA MET A 664 11.71 8.54 4.28
C MET A 664 13.23 8.64 4.18
N THR A 665 13.75 9.28 3.13
CA THR A 665 15.19 9.39 2.90
C THR A 665 15.85 10.44 3.77
N LEU A 666 15.20 11.58 4.02
CA LEU A 666 15.84 12.76 4.60
C LEU A 666 15.34 13.13 6.00
N TYR A 667 14.08 12.78 6.37
CA TYR A 667 13.43 13.40 7.52
C TYR A 667 12.77 12.41 8.48
N GLU A 668 12.15 11.33 7.98
CA GLU A 668 11.22 10.50 8.73
C GLU A 668 11.95 9.45 9.57
N ASP A 669 11.66 9.40 10.87
CA ASP A 669 12.21 8.42 11.80
C ASP A 669 11.26 8.16 12.97
N ILE A 670 11.07 6.88 13.33
CA ILE A 670 10.34 6.48 14.53
C ILE A 670 11.34 6.16 15.62
N TRP A 671 11.36 6.99 16.65
CA TRP A 671 12.28 6.85 17.79
C TRP A 671 11.60 6.11 18.93
N TYR A 672 12.27 5.11 19.45
CA TYR A 672 11.88 4.40 20.68
C TYR A 672 12.87 4.69 21.80
N ASN A 673 12.35 4.84 23.03
CA ASN A 673 13.24 4.87 24.19
C ASN A 673 13.62 3.44 24.62
N GLU A 674 14.49 3.31 25.63
CA GLU A 674 14.97 2.05 26.20
C GLU A 674 13.84 1.15 26.77
N LYS A 675 12.64 1.70 26.99
CA LYS A 675 11.46 0.97 27.48
C LYS A 675 10.48 0.60 26.36
N GLY A 676 10.86 0.78 25.10
CA GLY A 676 10.03 0.48 23.93
C GLY A 676 8.89 1.49 23.67
N LYS A 677 8.90 2.68 24.31
CA LYS A 677 7.92 3.73 24.07
C LYS A 677 8.30 4.52 22.82
N ASN A 678 7.37 4.63 21.87
CA ASN A 678 7.51 5.50 20.70
C ASN A 678 7.49 6.98 21.13
N LEU A 679 8.54 7.71 20.78
CA LEU A 679 8.72 9.13 21.08
C LEU A 679 8.29 10.02 19.91
N SER A 680 8.17 9.46 18.71
CA SER A 680 7.73 10.16 17.49
C SER A 680 6.20 10.11 17.36
N ASN A 681 5.49 10.64 18.36
CA ASN A 681 4.05 10.50 18.52
C ASN A 681 3.22 11.69 18.00
N SER A 682 3.86 12.67 17.38
CA SER A 682 3.18 13.82 16.75
C SER A 682 4.05 14.43 15.64
N PHE A 683 3.47 15.28 14.80
CA PHE A 683 4.23 16.01 13.78
C PHE A 683 5.23 17.03 14.34
N LEU A 684 5.27 17.23 15.65
CA LEU A 684 6.33 17.99 16.30
C LEU A 684 7.64 17.21 16.35
N GLN A 685 7.59 15.90 16.60
CA GLN A 685 8.75 15.00 16.66
C GLN A 685 8.96 14.25 15.34
N TYR A 686 7.90 13.75 14.72
CA TYR A 686 7.93 13.05 13.43
C TYR A 686 7.80 14.06 12.30
N LYS A 687 8.89 14.27 11.56
CA LYS A 687 8.93 15.23 10.46
C LYS A 687 8.57 14.58 9.14
N ILE A 688 7.69 15.22 8.39
CA ILE A 688 7.39 14.90 7.00
C ILE A 688 7.79 16.08 6.12
N PRO A 689 8.15 15.87 4.86
CA PRO A 689 8.49 16.96 3.96
C PRO A 689 7.28 17.88 3.73
N SER A 690 7.58 19.15 3.59
CA SER A 690 6.63 20.20 3.19
C SER A 690 6.86 20.57 1.72
N ARG A 691 6.02 21.47 1.20
CA ARG A 691 6.21 22.01 -0.15
C ARG A 691 7.56 22.74 -0.33
N LEU A 692 8.14 23.24 0.75
CA LEU A 692 9.43 23.93 0.70
C LEU A 692 10.62 22.98 0.55
N ASP A 693 10.43 21.73 0.92
CA ASP A 693 11.49 20.71 0.90
C ASP A 693 11.62 20.00 -0.46
N ALA A 694 10.57 20.08 -1.31
CA ALA A 694 10.55 19.40 -2.60
C ALA A 694 9.61 20.10 -3.59
N ASP A 695 9.97 21.30 -4.01
CA ASP A 695 9.18 22.11 -4.96
C ASP A 695 9.46 21.78 -6.45
N LYS A 696 10.54 21.03 -6.73
CA LYS A 696 11.04 20.76 -8.09
C LYS A 696 11.02 19.28 -8.45
N ILE A 697 9.86 18.64 -8.33
CA ILE A 697 9.67 17.29 -8.84
C ILE A 697 9.13 17.37 -10.26
N ARG A 698 9.85 16.77 -11.22
CA ARG A 698 9.46 16.72 -12.63
C ARG A 698 9.21 15.29 -13.05
N VAL A 699 8.01 15.02 -13.57
CA VAL A 699 7.55 13.68 -13.93
C VAL A 699 7.20 13.62 -15.40
N GLU A 700 7.72 12.61 -16.07
CA GLU A 700 7.31 12.20 -17.43
C GLU A 700 6.89 10.73 -17.43
N PHE A 701 6.19 10.34 -18.49
CA PHE A 701 5.76 8.97 -18.71
C PHE A 701 6.31 8.47 -20.03
N ASP A 702 6.73 7.20 -20.02
CA ASP A 702 7.00 6.44 -21.23
C ASP A 702 6.04 5.26 -21.27
N SER A 703 5.28 5.14 -22.34
CA SER A 703 4.15 4.21 -22.39
C SER A 703 4.51 2.97 -23.21
N SER A 704 4.87 1.88 -22.53
CA SER A 704 4.77 0.53 -23.11
C SER A 704 3.28 0.15 -23.27
N TYR A 705 2.98 -0.93 -23.94
CA TYR A 705 1.62 -1.45 -24.07
C TYR A 705 1.52 -2.84 -23.47
N GLU A 706 0.80 -2.97 -22.34
CA GLU A 706 0.59 -4.25 -21.69
C GLU A 706 -0.67 -4.93 -22.22
N SER A 707 -0.50 -6.00 -22.98
CA SER A 707 -1.59 -6.68 -23.67
C SER A 707 -2.62 -7.32 -22.72
N THR A 708 -2.22 -7.63 -21.49
CA THR A 708 -3.10 -8.22 -20.46
C THR A 708 -3.84 -7.18 -19.62
N GLY A 709 -3.49 -5.89 -19.78
CA GLY A 709 -4.10 -4.80 -19.03
C GLY A 709 -5.17 -4.03 -19.82
N PRO A 710 -6.07 -3.31 -19.12
CA PRO A 710 -7.15 -2.55 -19.76
C PRO A 710 -6.55 -1.43 -20.63
N PHE A 711 -6.83 -1.46 -21.94
CA PHE A 711 -6.26 -0.54 -22.93
C PHE A 711 -4.73 -0.45 -22.91
N GLY A 712 -4.04 -1.49 -22.43
CA GLY A 712 -2.58 -1.52 -22.32
C GLY A 712 -1.99 -0.92 -21.04
N ALA A 713 -2.83 -0.64 -20.03
CA ALA A 713 -2.38 -0.06 -18.76
C ALA A 713 -1.83 -1.11 -17.79
N LYS A 714 -0.80 -0.73 -17.04
CA LYS A 714 -0.29 -1.41 -15.85
C LYS A 714 -0.64 -0.61 -14.59
N SER A 715 -0.02 -0.94 -13.48
CA SER A 715 -0.16 -0.18 -12.23
C SER A 715 0.80 1.02 -12.16
N ILE A 716 0.53 1.93 -11.20
CA ILE A 716 1.42 3.06 -10.89
C ILE A 716 1.51 3.31 -9.37
N GLY A 717 0.62 2.67 -8.59
CA GLY A 717 0.37 3.06 -7.21
C GLY A 717 1.58 3.03 -6.29
N GLU A 718 2.52 2.09 -6.45
CA GLU A 718 3.59 1.84 -5.49
C GLU A 718 5.00 2.02 -6.04
N VAL A 719 5.26 1.78 -7.33
CA VAL A 719 6.60 1.94 -7.93
C VAL A 719 7.22 3.31 -7.64
N VAL A 720 6.38 4.31 -7.55
CA VAL A 720 6.72 5.74 -7.42
C VAL A 720 7.36 6.16 -6.08
N ILE A 721 7.41 5.28 -5.06
CA ILE A 721 8.09 5.58 -3.79
C ILE A 721 9.51 4.98 -3.72
N ASN A 722 9.87 4.11 -4.65
CA ASN A 722 11.02 3.23 -4.50
C ASN A 722 12.36 3.87 -4.91
N THR A 723 12.36 4.89 -5.78
CA THR A 723 13.60 5.51 -6.31
C THR A 723 14.23 6.59 -5.43
N PRO A 724 13.52 7.36 -4.57
CA PRO A 724 14.14 8.49 -3.88
C PRO A 724 15.32 8.11 -2.99
N ALA A 725 15.21 7.06 -2.19
CA ALA A 725 16.27 6.67 -1.27
C ALA A 725 17.61 6.40 -2.00
N PRO A 726 17.70 5.48 -2.97
CA PRO A 726 18.96 5.21 -3.64
C PRO A 726 19.44 6.36 -4.55
N ALA A 727 18.55 7.15 -5.15
CA ALA A 727 18.94 8.28 -5.99
C ALA A 727 19.55 9.42 -5.15
N ILE A 728 18.89 9.79 -4.04
CA ILE A 728 19.37 10.88 -3.16
C ILE A 728 20.66 10.48 -2.44
N THR A 729 20.76 9.27 -1.91
CA THR A 729 22.00 8.81 -1.25
C THR A 729 23.15 8.70 -2.22
N ASN A 730 22.91 8.32 -3.47
CA ASN A 730 23.94 8.39 -4.52
C ASN A 730 24.35 9.83 -4.83
N ALA A 731 23.41 10.78 -4.89
CA ALA A 731 23.71 12.19 -5.09
C ALA A 731 24.56 12.76 -3.93
N ILE A 732 24.26 12.36 -2.68
CA ILE A 732 25.08 12.71 -1.50
C ILE A 732 26.51 12.18 -1.66
N TYR A 733 26.67 10.91 -2.07
CA TYR A 733 28.00 10.35 -2.32
C TYR A 733 28.75 11.14 -3.40
N GLN A 734 28.12 11.46 -4.51
CA GLN A 734 28.76 12.22 -5.59
C GLN A 734 29.18 13.63 -5.12
N ALA A 735 28.40 14.26 -4.24
CA ALA A 735 28.73 15.57 -3.69
C ALA A 735 29.93 15.52 -2.74
N VAL A 736 29.88 14.68 -1.71
CA VAL A 736 30.81 14.73 -0.56
C VAL A 736 31.55 13.43 -0.26
N GLY A 737 31.37 12.37 -1.05
CA GLY A 737 32.07 11.09 -0.91
C GLY A 737 31.59 10.22 0.26
N VAL A 738 30.40 10.50 0.79
CA VAL A 738 29.84 9.78 1.95
C VAL A 738 28.74 8.82 1.48
N TRP A 739 28.91 7.54 1.75
CA TRP A 739 27.86 6.54 1.59
C TRP A 739 26.91 6.57 2.78
N ILE A 740 25.62 6.53 2.51
CA ILE A 740 24.55 6.44 3.50
C ILE A 740 23.95 5.05 3.41
N ASP A 741 24.26 4.22 4.38
CA ASP A 741 23.79 2.82 4.45
C ASP A 741 22.62 2.65 5.44
N GLU A 742 22.32 3.68 6.24
CA GLU A 742 21.20 3.74 7.17
C GLU A 742 20.36 5.00 6.95
N LEU A 743 19.07 4.82 6.63
CA LEU A 743 18.12 5.92 6.51
C LEU A 743 17.56 6.36 7.89
N PRO A 744 17.15 7.63 8.05
CA PRO A 744 17.30 8.74 7.12
C PRO A 744 18.74 9.28 7.02
N ALA A 745 19.03 9.95 5.90
CA ALA A 745 20.33 10.60 5.65
C ALA A 745 20.41 11.94 6.39
N THR A 746 20.67 11.87 7.70
CA THR A 746 20.74 13.07 8.55
C THR A 746 22.01 13.87 8.36
N PRO A 747 22.01 15.19 8.61
CA PRO A 747 23.20 16.03 8.62
C PRO A 747 24.33 15.45 9.49
N GLU A 748 23.99 14.90 10.65
CA GLU A 748 24.97 14.27 11.55
C GLU A 748 25.68 13.09 10.89
N LYS A 749 24.95 12.19 10.19
CA LYS A 749 25.54 11.04 9.48
C LYS A 749 26.48 11.51 8.37
N ILE A 750 26.11 12.57 7.67
CA ILE A 750 26.92 13.16 6.59
C ILE A 750 28.21 13.74 7.17
N LEU A 751 28.14 14.57 8.22
CA LEU A 751 29.32 15.16 8.87
C LEU A 751 30.27 14.11 9.46
N ARG A 752 29.69 13.03 10.07
CA ARG A 752 30.48 11.87 10.54
C ARG A 752 31.21 11.18 9.39
N GLY A 753 30.51 10.93 8.30
CA GLY A 753 31.08 10.33 7.09
C GLY A 753 32.19 11.18 6.46
N MET A 754 32.03 12.50 6.47
CA MET A 754 33.05 13.47 6.05
C MET A 754 34.19 13.63 7.07
N LYS A 755 34.08 13.05 8.28
CA LYS A 755 35.04 13.18 9.39
C LYS A 755 35.20 14.63 9.88
N VAL A 756 34.13 15.41 9.85
CA VAL A 756 34.05 16.77 10.39
C VAL A 756 33.77 16.73 11.89
N ILE A 757 32.96 15.76 12.34
CA ILE A 757 32.62 15.48 13.74
C ILE A 757 32.90 14.02 14.09
#